data_37a64c820dd09605dc4ff87cb92bca02
#
_entry.id   37a64c820dd09605dc4ff87cb92bca02
#
_cell.length_a   1.000
_cell.length_b   1.000
_cell.length_c   1.000
_cell.angle_alpha   90.00
_cell.angle_beta   90.00
_cell.angle_gamma   90.00
#
_symmetry.space_group_name_H-M   'P 1'
#
loop_
_entity.id
_entity.type
_entity.pdbx_description
1 polymer ?
#
loop_
_entity_poly.entity_id
_entity_poly.type
_entity_poly.pdbx_seq_one_letter_code
_entity_poly.pdbx_strand_id
1 'polypeptide(L)'
;MVSVKNSKSAPPLLYTVLFVMSINASVCGGCGKSYPGGFIFQHCRKSRNPACQAYGKQFSQPGPTLLETTANLLGSLLSNLTAMPQAEQIQMGIPMQVDPTGDFFGSYDGLQDDIDISLGEPHSGPSVHDVHDSGSINDSDCDDSDEEDEAQDEQYEDHWEPRIDIGPHSHTGDRLPSPELLFPDGMLEETVPLPNARPPPVAHSGARTREPYVKPYPDPRAGTPLSSQTLYIGDNQQYRERLGDRSNIWAPFQSEMDWRIAKWAKMRGPSSTAFDELLAIQGVYEKLGLSYCNAIDLNKIIDNKLPNGRPPFQREEVIVQGHTLEVYFRDILQCVRALYGDADFSEYLKYAPEQHFDDSTCCEQLYHDMHTGRWWWSTQEKLDKTAGPGRTIIPIIISSDKTQVTVFHNKTAYPVYMTLGNIPKEIRRKPSKRAYILLGYLPSSNLEHIKNAASRRRSVTNLFHSCMRHIMKPLESAGSVGSVFTSGDGVDRIGHPIFAAFVGDYPEQILVTCCISGHCPRCTIPRQRIGDNTEPHPLWRLRSILEALKAVDQGAAAFVSACQEVGIKPVFEPFWSNLPYSNVYHSITPDILHQLYQGVFKHMKLWVIEAYGAHETDARCRRLPPNHNIRVFMKGISTLQRVSGEEHNQISHFLLGLIADAPLPSGMSNVWLLRCLRGLIDFLFLAQYPVHSTTSLRLLEDALERFHANKQIFVDLDIRSNFHIPKIHFLNHYVECVKQLGTFDNFNTEYTERLHIDMAKDAYWATNKKDEFSQMTKWLERKEKIMKHESYILWMELGEHPPLYLHHIPPGLNTSRILKMAKHPSVNTLNLSDVVDRYGATFLRAALSRYVVQLKNPQLTGRRFEDAVDALFLGVPSVSAYHRVKYLRYDVFSETMLTADSIHAQPGRRDKYDRWVDGRFDTALVHITDNEGPLKLTQDTRVAQKSSNYLFNGVPENDRPRHLAYVEWFSPFTPHPDENNGYYKISRSYADLEGGRLASVVDIRRLRQAYVPVI
;
A
#
# COMPACT_ATOMS: atom_id res chain seq x y z
N MET A 1 5.24 -32.88 -14.26
CA MET A 1 5.84 -32.23 -15.44
C MET A 1 5.12 -30.93 -15.73
N VAL A 2 5.81 -29.81 -15.77
CA VAL A 2 5.31 -28.55 -16.26
C VAL A 2 6.15 -28.21 -17.49
N SER A 3 5.54 -28.10 -18.67
CA SER A 3 6.23 -27.69 -19.89
C SER A 3 5.38 -26.67 -20.65
N VAL A 4 6.02 -25.68 -21.25
CA VAL A 4 5.37 -24.74 -22.17
C VAL A 4 5.42 -25.32 -23.58
N LYS A 5 4.28 -25.39 -24.24
CA LYS A 5 4.19 -25.83 -25.62
C LYS A 5 4.16 -24.62 -26.56
N ASN A 6 5.13 -24.54 -27.44
CA ASN A 6 4.91 -23.94 -28.74
C ASN A 6 4.26 -24.99 -29.66
N SER A 7 3.25 -24.58 -30.39
CA SER A 7 2.43 -25.45 -31.21
C SER A 7 3.23 -26.16 -32.28
N LYS A 8 3.74 -27.35 -32.01
CA LYS A 8 3.90 -28.50 -32.95
C LYS A 8 4.70 -29.61 -32.31
N SER A 9 4.00 -30.77 -32.17
CA SER A 9 4.46 -32.14 -31.99
C SER A 9 5.51 -32.50 -30.94
N ALA A 10 5.04 -33.07 -29.83
CA ALA A 10 5.86 -33.88 -28.93
C ALA A 10 5.88 -35.35 -29.39
N PRO A 11 7.00 -36.08 -29.23
CA PRO A 11 7.12 -37.46 -29.70
C PRO A 11 6.30 -38.40 -28.78
N PRO A 12 5.78 -39.52 -29.37
CA PRO A 12 4.81 -40.41 -28.69
C PRO A 12 5.34 -41.25 -27.53
N LEU A 13 6.63 -41.18 -27.23
CA LEU A 13 7.26 -42.02 -26.18
C LEU A 13 6.98 -41.58 -24.73
N LEU A 14 6.60 -40.31 -24.50
CA LEU A 14 6.29 -39.81 -23.14
C LEU A 14 4.93 -40.28 -22.65
N TYR A 15 3.99 -40.60 -23.53
CA TYR A 15 2.65 -41.03 -23.14
C TYR A 15 2.60 -42.48 -22.59
N THR A 16 3.56 -43.32 -22.97
CA THR A 16 3.53 -44.75 -22.60
C THR A 16 4.00 -44.98 -21.16
N VAL A 17 4.89 -44.12 -20.62
CA VAL A 17 5.41 -44.28 -19.24
C VAL A 17 4.41 -43.76 -18.18
N LEU A 18 3.60 -42.75 -18.49
CA LEU A 18 2.58 -42.23 -17.57
C LEU A 18 1.34 -43.13 -17.48
N PHE A 19 1.03 -43.93 -18.51
CA PHE A 19 -0.14 -44.83 -18.52
C PHE A 19 0.10 -46.12 -17.71
N VAL A 20 1.34 -46.52 -17.48
CA VAL A 20 1.68 -47.71 -16.70
C VAL A 20 1.59 -47.51 -15.19
N MET A 21 1.69 -46.27 -14.69
CA MET A 21 1.61 -46.00 -13.25
C MET A 21 0.19 -45.76 -12.69
N SER A 22 -0.84 -45.64 -13.52
CA SER A 22 -2.22 -45.36 -13.06
C SER A 22 -3.13 -46.59 -12.97
N ILE A 23 -2.66 -47.77 -13.30
CA ILE A 23 -3.48 -49.01 -13.29
C ILE A 23 -2.78 -50.12 -12.50
N ASN A 24 -2.69 -49.99 -11.18
CA ASN A 24 -2.55 -51.14 -10.31
C ASN A 24 -3.40 -50.92 -9.06
N ALA A 25 -4.69 -51.26 -9.19
CA ALA A 25 -5.51 -51.56 -8.03
C ALA A 25 -4.93 -52.81 -7.39
N SER A 26 -4.41 -52.68 -6.16
CA SER A 26 -3.86 -53.83 -5.44
C SER A 26 -5.00 -54.61 -4.80
N VAL A 27 -5.03 -55.91 -5.00
CA VAL A 27 -6.03 -56.79 -4.43
C VAL A 27 -5.57 -57.32 -3.06
N CYS A 28 -6.39 -57.15 -2.03
CA CYS A 28 -6.09 -57.66 -0.70
C CYS A 28 -6.17 -59.19 -0.69
N GLY A 29 -5.04 -59.86 -0.48
CA GLY A 29 -4.96 -61.32 -0.38
C GLY A 29 -5.81 -61.92 0.75
N GLY A 30 -6.19 -61.12 1.75
CA GLY A 30 -7.04 -61.59 2.84
C GLY A 30 -8.55 -61.54 2.59
N CYS A 31 -9.04 -60.65 1.72
CA CYS A 31 -10.49 -60.54 1.44
C CYS A 31 -10.83 -60.50 -0.07
N GLY A 32 -9.85 -60.55 -0.97
CA GLY A 32 -10.05 -60.53 -2.41
C GLY A 32 -10.57 -59.21 -3.01
N LYS A 33 -10.70 -58.14 -2.24
CA LYS A 33 -11.20 -56.86 -2.72
C LYS A 33 -10.03 -55.98 -3.28
N SER A 34 -10.34 -55.30 -4.39
CA SER A 34 -9.39 -54.40 -5.05
C SER A 34 -9.46 -53.00 -4.44
N TYR A 35 -8.29 -52.40 -4.15
CA TYR A 35 -8.15 -51.06 -3.60
C TYR A 35 -7.19 -50.22 -4.46
N PRO A 36 -7.48 -48.96 -4.72
CA PRO A 36 -6.52 -48.07 -5.37
C PRO A 36 -5.21 -48.01 -4.60
N GLY A 37 -4.09 -47.80 -5.30
CA GLY A 37 -2.75 -47.81 -4.71
C GLY A 37 -2.64 -47.05 -3.38
N GLY A 38 -1.94 -47.62 -2.41
CA GLY A 38 -1.76 -47.07 -1.06
C GLY A 38 -2.93 -47.36 -0.08
N PHE A 39 -4.17 -47.46 -0.52
CA PHE A 39 -5.33 -47.72 0.36
C PHE A 39 -5.38 -49.15 0.87
N ILE A 40 -4.69 -50.08 0.23
CA ILE A 40 -4.62 -51.48 0.67
C ILE A 40 -3.97 -51.58 2.07
N PHE A 41 -2.96 -50.80 2.39
CA PHE A 41 -2.31 -50.77 3.71
C PHE A 41 -3.25 -50.22 4.80
N GLN A 42 -3.98 -49.15 4.49
CA GLN A 42 -5.02 -48.66 5.41
C GLN A 42 -6.15 -49.66 5.62
N HIS A 43 -6.58 -50.36 4.57
CA HIS A 43 -7.56 -51.41 4.68
C HIS A 43 -7.05 -52.55 5.57
N CYS A 44 -5.83 -53.05 5.32
CA CYS A 44 -5.25 -54.15 6.09
C CYS A 44 -5.03 -53.75 7.57
N ARG A 45 -4.67 -52.54 7.84
CA ARG A 45 -4.46 -52.02 9.22
C ARG A 45 -5.75 -51.79 9.99
N LYS A 46 -6.84 -51.34 9.31
CA LYS A 46 -8.13 -51.03 9.93
C LYS A 46 -9.14 -52.19 9.83
N SER A 47 -8.85 -53.29 9.10
CA SER A 47 -9.77 -54.40 8.91
C SER A 47 -9.92 -55.22 10.18
N ARG A 48 -11.17 -55.58 10.50
CA ARG A 48 -11.47 -56.53 11.56
C ARG A 48 -11.30 -58.00 11.12
N ASN A 49 -11.03 -58.27 9.84
CA ASN A 49 -10.79 -59.59 9.31
C ASN A 49 -9.33 -60.01 9.57
N PRO A 50 -9.10 -61.14 10.33
CA PRO A 50 -7.75 -61.62 10.65
C PRO A 50 -6.89 -61.93 9.43
N ALA A 51 -7.48 -62.40 8.34
CA ALA A 51 -6.79 -62.66 7.07
C ALA A 51 -6.26 -61.41 6.40
N CYS A 52 -6.98 -60.26 6.48
CA CYS A 52 -6.53 -58.97 5.99
C CYS A 52 -5.37 -58.41 6.85
N GLN A 53 -5.46 -58.58 8.16
CA GLN A 53 -4.37 -58.13 9.06
C GLN A 53 -3.12 -58.96 8.88
N ALA A 54 -3.25 -60.30 8.67
CA ALA A 54 -2.13 -61.19 8.36
C ALA A 54 -1.46 -60.80 7.03
N TYR A 55 -2.27 -60.52 6.01
CA TYR A 55 -1.75 -60.05 4.71
C TYR A 55 -1.00 -58.72 4.83
N GLY A 56 -1.49 -57.78 5.64
CA GLY A 56 -0.77 -56.54 5.91
C GLY A 56 0.58 -56.68 6.63
N LYS A 57 0.71 -57.71 7.51
CA LYS A 57 1.97 -57.98 8.23
C LYS A 57 3.05 -58.56 7.31
N GLN A 58 2.72 -59.22 6.19
CA GLN A 58 3.69 -59.71 5.21
C GLN A 58 4.51 -58.61 4.50
N PHE A 59 4.01 -57.37 4.50
CA PHE A 59 4.67 -56.22 3.91
C PHE A 59 5.41 -55.35 4.92
N SER A 60 5.60 -55.80 6.17
CA SER A 60 6.25 -55.05 7.25
C SER A 60 7.74 -55.40 7.41
N GLN A 61 8.33 -56.18 6.49
CA GLN A 61 9.80 -56.41 6.45
C GLN A 61 10.46 -55.52 5.39
N PRO A 62 11.63 -54.91 5.65
CA PRO A 62 12.28 -54.02 4.71
C PRO A 62 12.90 -54.83 3.56
N GLY A 63 12.23 -54.86 2.43
CA GLY A 63 12.80 -55.18 1.12
C GLY A 63 13.10 -53.90 0.38
N PRO A 64 13.95 -53.96 -0.68
CA PRO A 64 14.32 -52.74 -1.41
C PRO A 64 13.08 -51.97 -1.82
N THR A 65 13.02 -50.68 -1.47
CA THR A 65 11.84 -49.82 -1.69
C THR A 65 11.61 -49.62 -3.17
N LEU A 66 10.34 -49.54 -3.58
CA LEU A 66 9.93 -49.23 -4.94
C LEU A 66 10.61 -47.93 -5.47
N LEU A 67 11.07 -47.09 -4.57
CA LEU A 67 11.84 -45.85 -4.82
C LEU A 67 13.23 -46.14 -5.40
N GLU A 68 13.98 -47.14 -4.89
CA GLU A 68 15.30 -47.47 -5.39
C GLU A 68 15.24 -48.08 -6.81
N THR A 69 14.21 -48.83 -7.10
CA THR A 69 13.99 -49.41 -8.44
C THR A 69 13.60 -48.31 -9.46
N THR A 70 12.87 -47.30 -9.03
CA THR A 70 12.44 -46.19 -9.91
C THR A 70 13.60 -45.19 -10.13
N ALA A 71 14.39 -44.92 -9.10
CA ALA A 71 15.58 -44.06 -9.19
C ALA A 71 16.64 -44.64 -10.14
N ASN A 72 16.84 -45.97 -10.08
CA ASN A 72 17.79 -46.66 -10.99
C ASN A 72 17.31 -46.70 -12.45
N LEU A 73 15.99 -46.76 -12.71
CA LEU A 73 15.41 -46.67 -14.03
C LEU A 73 15.47 -45.27 -14.64
N LEU A 74 15.25 -44.23 -13.83
CA LEU A 74 15.37 -42.83 -14.24
C LEU A 74 16.81 -42.38 -14.42
N GLY A 75 17.73 -42.83 -13.57
CA GLY A 75 19.17 -42.60 -13.73
C GLY A 75 19.70 -43.19 -15.06
N SER A 76 19.23 -44.38 -15.44
CA SER A 76 19.54 -45.00 -16.71
C SER A 76 18.92 -44.29 -17.93
N LEU A 77 17.77 -43.67 -17.79
CA LEU A 77 17.12 -42.87 -18.84
C LEU A 77 17.78 -41.49 -19.01
N LEU A 78 18.20 -40.83 -17.95
CA LEU A 78 18.93 -39.56 -17.99
C LEU A 78 20.33 -39.71 -18.57
N SER A 79 21.05 -40.80 -18.27
CA SER A 79 22.37 -41.09 -18.85
C SER A 79 22.30 -41.36 -20.36
N ASN A 80 21.17 -41.85 -20.86
CA ASN A 80 20.95 -42.05 -22.29
C ASN A 80 20.55 -40.80 -23.08
N LEU A 81 20.03 -39.75 -22.38
CA LEU A 81 19.70 -38.46 -22.97
C LEU A 81 20.90 -37.50 -23.08
N THR A 82 21.94 -37.73 -22.26
CA THR A 82 23.18 -36.93 -22.31
C THR A 82 24.18 -37.42 -23.40
N ALA A 83 23.92 -38.54 -24.05
CA ALA A 83 24.79 -39.14 -25.07
C ALA A 83 24.44 -38.74 -26.52
N MET A 84 23.69 -37.68 -26.76
CA MET A 84 23.47 -37.15 -28.11
C MET A 84 24.48 -36.07 -28.48
N PRO A 85 25.00 -36.06 -29.74
CA PRO A 85 26.07 -35.16 -30.16
C PRO A 85 25.63 -33.70 -30.23
N GLN A 86 26.51 -32.80 -29.83
CA GLN A 86 26.33 -31.33 -29.73
C GLN A 86 26.18 -30.57 -31.08
N ALA A 87 25.63 -31.16 -32.13
CA ALA A 87 25.73 -30.57 -33.48
C ALA A 87 24.43 -29.97 -34.05
N GLU A 88 23.35 -29.88 -33.28
CA GLU A 88 22.09 -29.25 -33.78
C GLU A 88 21.36 -28.42 -32.71
N GLN A 89 22.07 -27.53 -32.02
CA GLN A 89 21.46 -26.50 -31.23
C GLN A 89 21.32 -25.19 -32.05
N ILE A 90 20.45 -25.19 -33.03
CA ILE A 90 20.01 -23.96 -33.69
C ILE A 90 18.60 -23.67 -33.26
N GLN A 91 18.49 -22.60 -32.48
CA GLN A 91 17.31 -21.73 -32.30
C GLN A 91 15.93 -22.41 -32.38
N MET A 92 15.58 -23.15 -31.36
CA MET A 92 14.16 -23.28 -30.95
C MET A 92 13.99 -22.86 -29.54
N GLY A 93 12.94 -22.07 -29.27
CA GLY A 93 12.62 -21.59 -27.95
C GLY A 93 12.59 -22.76 -26.97
N ILE A 94 13.41 -22.67 -25.93
CA ILE A 94 13.54 -23.71 -24.92
C ILE A 94 12.21 -23.79 -24.19
N PRO A 95 11.50 -24.92 -24.19
CA PRO A 95 10.29 -25.07 -23.40
C PRO A 95 10.63 -24.87 -21.92
N MET A 96 9.80 -24.12 -21.19
CA MET A 96 9.90 -23.98 -19.73
C MET A 96 9.87 -25.38 -19.13
N GLN A 97 11.00 -25.85 -18.58
CA GLN A 97 11.04 -27.08 -17.81
C GLN A 97 10.87 -26.74 -16.34
N VAL A 98 9.80 -27.20 -15.77
CA VAL A 98 9.60 -27.28 -14.33
C VAL A 98 9.80 -28.72 -13.93
N ASP A 99 10.22 -28.97 -12.70
CA ASP A 99 10.38 -30.31 -12.14
C ASP A 99 9.27 -31.23 -12.66
N PRO A 100 9.65 -32.31 -13.33
CA PRO A 100 8.69 -33.16 -14.02
C PRO A 100 7.73 -33.89 -13.09
N THR A 101 8.02 -34.05 -11.82
CA THR A 101 7.13 -34.69 -10.86
C THR A 101 7.32 -34.09 -9.48
N GLY A 102 6.33 -33.32 -9.01
CA GLY A 102 6.34 -32.83 -7.64
C GLY A 102 6.44 -33.93 -6.58
N ASP A 103 6.12 -35.19 -6.92
CA ASP A 103 6.23 -36.34 -6.04
C ASP A 103 7.59 -37.02 -6.06
N PHE A 104 8.44 -36.67 -7.01
CA PHE A 104 9.74 -37.31 -7.19
C PHE A 104 10.70 -37.00 -6.02
N PHE A 105 10.51 -35.86 -5.35
CA PHE A 105 11.35 -35.42 -4.26
C PHE A 105 10.97 -35.98 -2.87
N GLY A 106 10.24 -37.06 -2.80
CA GLY A 106 9.95 -37.80 -1.57
C GLY A 106 9.03 -37.06 -0.59
N SER A 107 8.85 -37.60 0.58
CA SER A 107 8.00 -37.02 1.60
C SER A 107 8.69 -35.81 2.24
N TYR A 108 8.21 -34.65 1.92
CA TYR A 108 8.47 -33.39 2.64
C TYR A 108 7.63 -33.35 3.94
N ASP A 109 7.05 -34.49 4.33
CA ASP A 109 6.01 -34.60 5.37
C ASP A 109 6.52 -34.38 6.80
N GLY A 110 7.83 -34.13 6.98
CA GLY A 110 8.40 -33.81 8.28
C GLY A 110 8.41 -32.32 8.63
N LEU A 111 8.11 -31.47 7.68
CA LEU A 111 7.97 -30.04 7.89
C LEU A 111 6.51 -29.70 7.59
N GLN A 112 5.69 -29.67 8.63
CA GLN A 112 4.34 -29.16 8.56
C GLN A 112 4.45 -27.73 8.08
N ASP A 113 4.12 -27.49 6.79
CA ASP A 113 3.80 -26.18 6.28
C ASP A 113 2.45 -25.79 6.88
N ASP A 114 2.45 -25.42 8.17
CA ASP A 114 1.33 -24.72 8.79
C ASP A 114 1.25 -23.32 8.19
N ILE A 115 0.89 -23.25 6.91
CA ILE A 115 0.24 -22.09 6.38
C ILE A 115 -1.22 -22.22 6.85
N ASP A 116 -1.43 -22.01 8.14
CA ASP A 116 -2.69 -21.51 8.60
C ASP A 116 -2.77 -20.06 8.14
N ILE A 117 -3.13 -19.89 6.88
CA ILE A 117 -3.94 -18.74 6.50
C ILE A 117 -5.28 -19.05 7.16
N SER A 118 -5.36 -18.78 8.45
CA SER A 118 -6.62 -18.71 9.14
C SER A 118 -7.38 -17.49 8.59
N LEU A 119 -8.01 -17.69 7.47
CA LEU A 119 -9.38 -17.22 7.31
C LEU A 119 -10.10 -17.84 8.50
N GLY A 120 -10.37 -17.03 9.52
CA GLY A 120 -10.86 -17.47 10.80
C GLY A 120 -12.08 -18.35 10.63
N GLU A 121 -11.93 -19.64 10.90
CA GLU A 121 -13.06 -20.46 11.26
C GLU A 121 -13.30 -20.28 12.76
N PRO A 122 -14.56 -20.18 13.19
CA PRO A 122 -14.89 -19.98 14.60
C PRO A 122 -14.56 -21.25 15.38
N HIS A 123 -13.79 -21.10 16.44
CA HIS A 123 -13.64 -22.12 17.45
C HIS A 123 -15.02 -22.52 18.00
N SER A 124 -15.38 -23.77 17.81
CA SER A 124 -16.52 -24.41 18.47
C SER A 124 -16.25 -24.45 20.00
N GLY A 125 -16.96 -23.64 20.73
CA GLY A 125 -17.11 -23.81 22.17
C GLY A 125 -18.05 -25.00 22.51
N PRO A 126 -18.03 -25.52 23.73
CA PRO A 126 -18.65 -26.78 24.06
C PRO A 126 -20.20 -26.73 24.05
N SER A 127 -20.76 -27.79 23.52
CA SER A 127 -22.21 -28.07 23.46
C SER A 127 -22.92 -28.00 24.82
N VAL A 128 -23.97 -27.22 24.90
CA VAL A 128 -25.03 -27.41 25.89
C VAL A 128 -26.34 -27.63 25.15
N HIS A 129 -27.10 -28.61 25.67
CA HIS A 129 -28.28 -29.26 25.12
C HIS A 129 -29.46 -28.35 24.78
N ASP A 130 -30.16 -28.84 23.76
CA ASP A 130 -31.52 -28.65 23.28
C ASP A 130 -32.56 -27.94 24.19
N VAL A 131 -33.22 -26.94 23.59
CA VAL A 131 -34.68 -26.77 23.72
C VAL A 131 -35.22 -26.21 22.41
N HIS A 132 -36.17 -26.95 21.82
CA HIS A 132 -36.99 -26.53 20.69
C HIS A 132 -37.79 -25.27 21.01
N ASP A 133 -37.81 -24.28 20.12
CA ASP A 133 -39.11 -23.72 19.71
C ASP A 133 -38.99 -23.05 18.32
N SER A 134 -40.08 -23.24 17.56
CA SER A 134 -40.30 -22.86 16.21
C SER A 134 -40.71 -21.36 16.09
N GLY A 135 -40.04 -20.60 15.25
CA GLY A 135 -40.47 -19.26 14.89
C GLY A 135 -39.68 -18.69 13.71
N SER A 136 -40.28 -18.79 12.52
CA SER A 136 -39.78 -18.14 11.31
C SER A 136 -39.82 -16.63 11.43
N ILE A 137 -38.66 -15.97 11.33
CA ILE A 137 -38.58 -14.53 11.07
C ILE A 137 -37.55 -14.34 9.94
N ASN A 138 -37.98 -13.67 8.91
CA ASN A 138 -37.21 -13.26 7.74
C ASN A 138 -36.11 -12.29 8.19
N ASP A 139 -34.86 -12.70 7.99
CA ASP A 139 -33.71 -11.80 8.04
C ASP A 139 -33.50 -11.18 6.65
N SER A 140 -34.02 -9.99 6.50
CA SER A 140 -33.62 -9.05 5.47
C SER A 140 -33.62 -7.66 6.09
N ASP A 141 -32.57 -7.32 6.78
CA ASP A 141 -32.20 -5.94 7.10
C ASP A 141 -30.73 -5.94 7.55
N CYS A 142 -29.84 -5.75 6.60
CA CYS A 142 -28.44 -5.36 6.85
C CYS A 142 -28.37 -3.83 6.75
N ASP A 143 -28.12 -3.23 7.87
CA ASP A 143 -27.99 -1.80 8.09
C ASP A 143 -26.90 -1.15 7.21
N ASP A 144 -27.32 -0.43 6.18
CA ASP A 144 -26.56 0.58 5.43
C ASP A 144 -26.85 2.01 5.94
N SER A 145 -27.00 2.18 7.26
CA SER A 145 -27.44 3.48 7.81
C SER A 145 -26.33 4.44 8.24
N ASP A 146 -25.07 4.01 8.24
CA ASP A 146 -23.98 4.87 8.75
C ASP A 146 -23.31 5.74 7.67
N GLU A 147 -23.46 5.39 6.38
CA GLU A 147 -22.92 6.21 5.28
C GLU A 147 -23.82 7.39 4.88
N GLU A 148 -25.12 7.30 5.14
CA GLU A 148 -26.07 8.36 4.77
C GLU A 148 -26.01 9.59 5.67
N ASP A 149 -25.55 9.48 6.91
CA ASP A 149 -25.51 10.62 7.85
C ASP A 149 -24.31 11.56 7.57
N GLU A 150 -23.23 11.09 6.97
CA GLU A 150 -22.13 11.97 6.51
C GLU A 150 -22.48 12.69 5.20
N ALA A 151 -23.27 12.05 4.34
CA ALA A 151 -23.73 12.63 3.07
C ALA A 151 -24.72 13.77 3.25
N GLN A 152 -25.42 13.85 4.40
CA GLN A 152 -26.45 14.86 4.63
C GLN A 152 -25.93 16.19 5.17
N ASP A 153 -24.79 16.18 5.85
CA ASP A 153 -24.09 17.43 6.19
C ASP A 153 -23.51 18.12 4.94
N GLU A 154 -23.30 17.35 3.86
CA GLU A 154 -22.81 17.88 2.58
C GLU A 154 -23.90 18.58 1.75
N GLN A 155 -25.18 18.21 1.89
CA GLN A 155 -26.27 18.82 1.10
C GLN A 155 -26.53 20.30 1.37
N TYR A 156 -26.13 20.83 2.52
CA TYR A 156 -26.26 22.24 2.85
C TYR A 156 -25.05 23.10 2.48
N GLU A 157 -23.92 22.49 2.14
CA GLU A 157 -22.69 23.21 1.75
C GLU A 157 -22.39 23.13 0.22
N ASP A 158 -23.31 22.70 -0.59
CA ASP A 158 -23.12 21.95 -1.82
C ASP A 158 -22.80 22.75 -3.10
N HIS A 159 -22.48 24.01 -3.05
CA HIS A 159 -22.17 24.76 -4.29
C HIS A 159 -20.71 25.19 -4.44
N TRP A 160 -19.80 24.58 -3.65
CA TRP A 160 -18.54 25.24 -3.47
C TRP A 160 -17.30 24.32 -3.39
N GLU A 161 -17.43 23.01 -3.18
CA GLU A 161 -16.31 22.08 -3.12
C GLU A 161 -16.30 21.12 -4.31
N PRO A 162 -15.13 20.86 -4.91
CA PRO A 162 -15.01 19.74 -5.82
C PRO A 162 -15.21 18.44 -5.02
N ARG A 163 -16.22 17.68 -5.37
CA ARG A 163 -16.47 16.36 -4.80
C ARG A 163 -15.29 15.46 -5.07
N ILE A 164 -14.70 14.90 -4.02
CA ILE A 164 -13.78 13.78 -4.12
C ILE A 164 -14.61 12.51 -3.92
N ASP A 165 -15.14 11.98 -5.00
CA ASP A 165 -15.77 10.68 -5.01
C ASP A 165 -14.68 9.59 -4.93
N ILE A 166 -14.56 8.97 -3.79
CA ILE A 166 -13.86 7.69 -3.61
C ILE A 166 -14.89 6.56 -3.83
N GLY A 167 -15.57 6.60 -4.97
CA GLY A 167 -16.50 5.57 -5.39
C GLY A 167 -16.36 5.34 -6.90
N PRO A 168 -16.78 4.17 -7.43
CA PRO A 168 -16.60 3.86 -8.85
C PRO A 168 -17.43 4.67 -9.82
N HIS A 169 -18.21 5.66 -9.38
CA HIS A 169 -19.11 6.44 -10.23
C HIS A 169 -19.17 7.91 -9.82
N SER A 170 -18.40 8.75 -10.43
CA SER A 170 -18.75 10.07 -11.00
C SER A 170 -17.50 10.89 -11.27
N HIS A 171 -17.30 11.18 -12.50
CA HIS A 171 -16.29 12.12 -12.95
C HIS A 171 -16.86 12.93 -14.09
N THR A 172 -17.28 14.11 -13.79
CA THR A 172 -17.43 15.17 -14.80
C THR A 172 -16.06 15.75 -15.05
N GLY A 173 -15.55 15.57 -16.27
CA GLY A 173 -14.29 16.15 -16.68
C GLY A 173 -14.44 17.64 -16.91
N ASP A 174 -14.06 18.43 -15.95
CA ASP A 174 -13.83 19.85 -16.18
C ASP A 174 -12.32 20.09 -16.23
N ARG A 175 -11.94 20.91 -17.20
CA ARG A 175 -10.57 21.43 -17.39
C ARG A 175 -10.06 21.95 -16.05
N LEU A 176 -8.91 21.49 -15.62
CA LEU A 176 -8.14 22.15 -14.56
C LEU A 176 -7.79 23.55 -15.06
N PRO A 177 -8.26 24.61 -14.41
CA PRO A 177 -7.78 25.96 -14.72
C PRO A 177 -6.32 26.09 -14.33
N SER A 178 -5.61 26.98 -15.03
CA SER A 178 -4.24 27.39 -14.65
C SER A 178 -4.20 27.82 -13.19
N PRO A 179 -3.08 27.65 -12.49
CA PRO A 179 -2.95 27.95 -11.07
C PRO A 179 -3.35 29.38 -10.65
N GLU A 180 -3.43 30.30 -11.59
CA GLU A 180 -3.79 31.70 -11.33
C GLU A 180 -5.29 31.97 -11.26
N LEU A 181 -6.16 31.02 -11.60
CA LEU A 181 -7.61 31.24 -11.72
C LEU A 181 -8.46 30.49 -10.70
N LEU A 182 -7.88 29.92 -9.65
CA LEU A 182 -8.57 29.05 -8.69
C LEU A 182 -9.21 29.75 -7.50
N PHE A 183 -9.28 31.09 -7.48
CA PHE A 183 -9.90 31.82 -6.39
C PHE A 183 -11.11 32.64 -6.88
N PRO A 184 -12.36 32.17 -6.61
CA PRO A 184 -13.52 33.03 -6.82
C PRO A 184 -13.48 34.23 -5.85
N ASP A 185 -13.78 35.40 -6.33
CA ASP A 185 -13.94 36.62 -5.56
C ASP A 185 -14.82 36.39 -4.32
N GLY A 186 -14.23 36.54 -3.14
CA GLY A 186 -14.95 36.43 -1.87
C GLY A 186 -14.35 35.48 -0.85
N MET A 187 -13.22 34.81 -1.14
CA MET A 187 -12.44 34.11 -0.13
C MET A 187 -11.60 35.11 0.69
N LEU A 188 -11.40 34.80 1.96
CA LEU A 188 -10.40 35.51 2.75
C LEU A 188 -9.05 35.43 2.04
N GLU A 189 -8.59 36.55 1.47
CA GLU A 189 -7.32 36.62 0.74
C GLU A 189 -6.07 36.48 1.63
N GLU A 190 -6.23 36.13 2.90
CA GLU A 190 -5.10 35.91 3.78
C GLU A 190 -4.73 34.42 3.82
N THR A 191 -3.94 33.99 2.86
CA THR A 191 -3.13 32.78 2.98
C THR A 191 -2.01 33.03 3.98
N VAL A 192 -2.25 32.69 5.25
CA VAL A 192 -1.16 32.62 6.23
C VAL A 192 -0.60 31.20 6.12
N PRO A 193 0.66 31.03 5.71
CA PRO A 193 1.33 29.73 5.80
C PRO A 193 1.37 29.34 7.27
N LEU A 194 0.60 28.30 7.65
CA LEU A 194 0.70 27.74 8.99
C LEU A 194 1.93 26.84 9.03
N PRO A 195 2.84 27.02 10.00
CA PRO A 195 3.95 26.10 10.15
C PRO A 195 3.43 24.67 10.39
N ASN A 196 4.07 23.72 9.76
CA ASN A 196 3.73 22.31 9.80
C ASN A 196 3.55 21.81 11.22
N ALA A 197 2.38 21.23 11.50
CA ALA A 197 2.25 20.35 12.64
C ALA A 197 2.87 18.99 12.25
N ARG A 198 4.10 18.80 12.64
CA ARG A 198 4.72 17.47 12.70
C ARG A 198 4.13 16.69 13.88
N PRO A 199 4.12 15.33 13.84
CA PRO A 199 4.06 14.56 15.07
C PRO A 199 5.11 15.13 16.05
N PRO A 200 4.90 15.01 17.36
CA PRO A 200 5.69 15.74 18.36
C PRO A 200 7.16 15.60 18.02
N PRO A 201 7.88 16.69 17.84
CA PRO A 201 9.28 16.59 17.56
C PRO A 201 9.92 15.96 18.79
N VAL A 202 10.50 14.80 18.63
CA VAL A 202 11.70 14.51 19.35
C VAL A 202 12.56 15.76 19.11
N ALA A 203 12.96 16.42 20.19
CA ALA A 203 13.58 17.73 20.18
C ALA A 203 14.82 17.74 19.26
N HIS A 204 14.61 18.03 17.99
CA HIS A 204 15.66 18.31 17.05
C HIS A 204 15.23 19.46 16.14
N SER A 205 15.91 20.56 16.34
CA SER A 205 16.18 21.66 15.45
C SER A 205 15.15 21.95 14.35
N GLY A 206 14.76 23.18 14.28
CA GLY A 206 13.86 23.88 13.39
C GLY A 206 13.64 23.29 12.01
N ALA A 207 12.48 23.60 11.46
CA ALA A 207 12.13 23.27 10.08
C ALA A 207 13.34 23.48 9.16
N ARG A 208 13.74 22.42 8.45
CA ARG A 208 14.85 22.52 7.50
C ARG A 208 14.47 23.50 6.40
N THR A 209 15.06 24.65 6.44
CA THR A 209 15.00 25.65 5.36
C THR A 209 16.16 25.47 4.37
N ARG A 210 17.03 24.47 4.61
CA ARG A 210 18.21 24.22 3.77
C ARG A 210 17.98 23.04 2.87
N GLU A 211 18.39 23.16 1.61
CA GLU A 211 18.51 22.04 0.70
C GLU A 211 19.56 21.05 1.25
N PRO A 212 19.31 19.74 1.11
CA PRO A 212 20.25 18.72 1.55
C PRO A 212 21.57 18.86 0.80
N TYR A 213 22.68 18.63 1.49
CA TYR A 213 23.98 18.52 0.83
C TYR A 213 24.05 17.18 0.09
N VAL A 214 24.25 17.24 -1.23
CA VAL A 214 24.31 16.07 -2.10
C VAL A 214 25.76 15.77 -2.46
N LYS A 215 26.20 14.56 -2.13
CA LYS A 215 27.49 14.00 -2.55
C LYS A 215 27.24 13.04 -3.71
N PRO A 216 27.63 13.40 -4.94
CA PRO A 216 27.47 12.53 -6.10
C PRO A 216 28.38 11.30 -6.01
N TYR A 217 28.09 10.30 -6.82
CA TYR A 217 28.94 9.12 -6.97
C TYR A 217 30.35 9.55 -7.45
N PRO A 218 31.44 8.94 -6.94
CA PRO A 218 32.81 9.41 -7.19
C PRO A 218 33.22 9.38 -8.66
N ASP A 219 32.75 8.43 -9.46
CA ASP A 219 33.03 8.40 -10.89
C ASP A 219 31.96 9.22 -11.66
N PRO A 220 32.31 10.40 -12.19
CA PRO A 220 31.34 11.25 -12.87
C PRO A 220 30.82 10.66 -14.19
N ARG A 221 31.42 9.55 -14.67
CA ARG A 221 30.94 8.86 -15.87
C ARG A 221 29.76 7.96 -15.61
N ALA A 222 29.45 7.60 -14.34
CA ALA A 222 28.26 6.83 -14.00
C ALA A 222 27.00 7.57 -14.47
N GLY A 223 26.17 6.89 -15.26
CA GLY A 223 24.94 7.45 -15.81
C GLY A 223 25.13 8.46 -16.96
N THR A 224 26.35 8.64 -17.48
CA THR A 224 26.59 9.59 -18.56
C THR A 224 26.07 9.11 -19.91
N PRO A 225 25.66 10.02 -20.80
CA PRO A 225 25.31 9.71 -22.18
C PRO A 225 26.43 9.03 -22.97
N LEU A 226 26.07 8.18 -23.94
CA LEU A 226 27.01 7.58 -24.88
C LEU A 226 27.60 8.60 -25.86
N SER A 227 26.84 9.64 -26.19
CA SER A 227 27.23 10.70 -27.11
C SER A 227 26.72 12.03 -26.58
N SER A 228 27.46 13.09 -26.82
CA SER A 228 27.04 14.46 -26.52
C SER A 228 26.01 15.01 -27.52
N GLN A 229 25.74 14.31 -28.59
CA GLN A 229 24.70 14.67 -29.56
C GLN A 229 23.47 13.79 -29.36
N THR A 230 22.33 14.42 -29.13
CA THR A 230 21.03 13.77 -29.12
C THR A 230 20.69 13.36 -30.56
N LEU A 231 20.96 12.11 -30.90
CA LEU A 231 20.69 11.56 -32.26
C LEU A 231 19.28 10.99 -32.37
N TYR A 232 18.53 10.98 -31.28
CA TYR A 232 17.27 10.28 -31.20
C TYR A 232 16.08 11.22 -31.11
N ILE A 233 15.06 10.89 -31.85
CA ILE A 233 13.75 11.54 -31.83
C ILE A 233 13.06 11.14 -30.55
N GLY A 234 12.63 12.09 -29.72
CA GLY A 234 11.93 11.81 -28.45
C GLY A 234 10.66 10.98 -28.67
N ASP A 235 10.21 10.29 -27.63
CA ASP A 235 9.10 9.33 -27.66
C ASP A 235 7.80 9.93 -28.28
N ASN A 236 7.42 11.15 -27.93
CA ASN A 236 6.25 11.83 -28.50
C ASN A 236 6.42 12.15 -29.99
N GLN A 237 7.64 12.40 -30.42
CA GLN A 237 7.92 12.64 -31.83
C GLN A 237 7.90 11.33 -32.65
N GLN A 238 8.40 10.23 -32.09
CA GLN A 238 8.24 8.90 -32.68
C GLN A 238 6.76 8.50 -32.76
N TYR A 239 5.98 8.84 -31.73
CA TYR A 239 4.54 8.63 -31.72
C TYR A 239 3.85 9.39 -32.84
N ARG A 240 4.21 10.68 -33.04
CA ARG A 240 3.73 11.52 -34.16
C ARG A 240 4.07 10.89 -35.54
N GLU A 241 5.29 10.42 -35.73
CA GLU A 241 5.70 9.80 -36.96
C GLU A 241 4.90 8.55 -37.29
N ARG A 242 4.57 7.74 -36.28
CA ARG A 242 3.73 6.55 -36.44
C ARG A 242 2.26 6.88 -36.71
N LEU A 243 1.75 8.02 -36.26
CA LEU A 243 0.39 8.48 -36.58
C LEU A 243 0.27 8.98 -38.02
N GLY A 244 1.35 9.51 -38.61
CA GLY A 244 1.43 9.91 -40.04
C GLY A 244 0.77 11.24 -40.36
N ASP A 245 -0.29 11.67 -39.70
CA ASP A 245 -0.94 12.97 -39.94
C ASP A 245 -0.40 14.05 -39.01
N ARG A 246 0.23 15.09 -39.61
CA ARG A 246 0.81 16.20 -38.84
C ARG A 246 -0.10 17.43 -38.74
N SER A 247 -1.18 17.48 -39.51
CA SER A 247 -2.07 18.62 -39.59
C SER A 247 -3.19 18.56 -38.56
N ASN A 248 -3.61 17.36 -38.17
CA ASN A 248 -4.66 17.10 -37.20
C ASN A 248 -4.08 16.52 -35.92
N ILE A 249 -4.09 17.28 -34.83
CA ILE A 249 -3.58 16.82 -33.52
C ILE A 249 -4.42 15.69 -32.91
N TRP A 250 -5.70 15.55 -33.36
CA TRP A 250 -6.63 14.52 -32.91
C TRP A 250 -6.54 13.22 -33.71
N ALA A 251 -5.71 13.21 -34.80
CA ALA A 251 -5.58 12.02 -35.65
C ALA A 251 -5.26 10.76 -34.83
N PRO A 252 -5.91 9.62 -35.10
CA PRO A 252 -6.71 9.26 -36.27
C PRO A 252 -8.20 9.63 -36.20
N PHE A 253 -8.61 10.38 -35.19
CA PHE A 253 -9.96 10.94 -35.05
C PHE A 253 -10.09 12.21 -35.89
N GLN A 254 -11.29 12.53 -36.37
CA GLN A 254 -11.49 13.65 -37.29
C GLN A 254 -11.49 15.02 -36.57
N SER A 255 -11.87 15.04 -35.29
CA SER A 255 -12.03 16.28 -34.51
C SER A 255 -11.80 16.07 -33.02
N GLU A 256 -11.70 17.17 -32.29
CA GLU A 256 -11.67 17.16 -30.83
C GLU A 256 -12.88 16.45 -30.23
N MET A 257 -14.09 16.71 -30.74
CA MET A 257 -15.30 16.08 -30.26
C MET A 257 -15.29 14.56 -30.49
N ASP A 258 -14.86 14.14 -31.66
CA ASP A 258 -14.71 12.73 -32.01
C ASP A 258 -13.75 12.01 -31.05
N TRP A 259 -12.58 12.61 -30.81
CA TRP A 259 -11.62 12.12 -29.81
C TRP A 259 -12.17 12.08 -28.39
N ARG A 260 -12.79 13.18 -27.94
CA ARG A 260 -13.30 13.28 -26.54
C ARG A 260 -14.36 12.23 -26.26
N ILE A 261 -15.26 11.96 -27.23
CA ILE A 261 -16.25 10.90 -27.08
C ILE A 261 -15.60 9.52 -27.08
N ALA A 262 -14.63 9.28 -27.98
CA ALA A 262 -13.87 8.04 -27.99
C ALA A 262 -13.16 7.78 -26.63
N LYS A 263 -12.49 8.80 -26.10
CA LYS A 263 -11.85 8.75 -24.78
C LYS A 263 -12.87 8.47 -23.68
N TRP A 264 -13.98 9.24 -23.63
CA TRP A 264 -15.01 9.02 -22.64
C TRP A 264 -15.58 7.60 -22.70
N ALA A 265 -15.90 7.10 -23.89
CA ALA A 265 -16.45 5.75 -24.08
C ALA A 265 -15.52 4.65 -23.58
N LYS A 266 -14.18 4.82 -23.67
CA LYS A 266 -13.20 3.84 -23.25
C LYS A 266 -12.71 3.98 -21.81
N MET A 267 -12.71 5.20 -21.30
CA MET A 267 -12.20 5.45 -19.94
C MET A 267 -13.29 5.38 -18.88
N ARG A 268 -14.54 5.77 -19.23
CA ARG A 268 -15.66 5.93 -18.27
C ARG A 268 -17.01 5.62 -18.86
N GLY A 269 -17.04 5.19 -20.10
CA GLY A 269 -18.29 4.99 -20.82
C GLY A 269 -19.09 3.80 -20.31
N PRO A 270 -20.36 3.74 -20.67
CA PRO A 270 -21.23 2.61 -20.41
C PRO A 270 -20.74 1.35 -21.13
N SER A 271 -21.45 0.23 -20.97
CA SER A 271 -21.20 -0.98 -21.75
C SER A 271 -21.20 -0.72 -23.25
N SER A 272 -20.52 -1.55 -24.02
CA SER A 272 -20.53 -1.44 -25.50
C SER A 272 -21.93 -1.39 -26.07
N THR A 273 -22.88 -2.16 -25.52
CA THR A 273 -24.28 -2.16 -25.94
C THR A 273 -24.95 -0.78 -25.70
N ALA A 274 -24.79 -0.23 -24.50
CA ALA A 274 -25.38 1.09 -24.18
C ALA A 274 -24.74 2.22 -25.02
N PHE A 275 -23.44 2.07 -25.35
CA PHE A 275 -22.77 2.99 -26.25
C PHE A 275 -23.31 2.86 -27.68
N ASP A 276 -23.54 1.66 -28.17
CA ASP A 276 -24.12 1.40 -29.47
C ASP A 276 -25.58 1.91 -29.55
N GLU A 277 -26.37 1.74 -28.50
CA GLU A 277 -27.71 2.31 -28.38
C GLU A 277 -27.72 3.85 -28.43
N LEU A 278 -26.74 4.49 -27.76
CA LEU A 278 -26.58 5.95 -27.85
C LEU A 278 -26.28 6.41 -29.29
N LEU A 279 -25.35 5.73 -29.97
CA LEU A 279 -24.97 6.09 -31.34
C LEU A 279 -26.07 5.76 -32.37
N ALA A 280 -26.96 4.82 -32.07
CA ALA A 280 -28.10 4.46 -32.90
C ALA A 280 -29.24 5.50 -32.83
N ILE A 281 -29.23 6.44 -31.87
CA ILE A 281 -30.21 7.52 -31.82
C ILE A 281 -30.02 8.42 -33.05
N GLN A 282 -31.12 8.61 -33.80
CA GLN A 282 -31.11 9.37 -35.06
C GLN A 282 -30.49 10.77 -34.88
N GLY A 283 -29.47 11.06 -35.64
CA GLY A 283 -28.78 12.34 -35.66
C GLY A 283 -27.69 12.52 -34.59
N VAL A 284 -27.48 11.57 -33.68
CA VAL A 284 -26.38 11.67 -32.68
C VAL A 284 -25.04 11.50 -33.38
N TYR A 285 -24.88 10.44 -34.15
CA TYR A 285 -23.64 10.14 -34.88
C TYR A 285 -23.25 11.27 -35.84
N GLU A 286 -24.23 11.72 -36.67
CA GLU A 286 -23.99 12.75 -37.67
C GLU A 286 -23.73 14.14 -37.09
N LYS A 287 -24.50 14.52 -36.04
CA LYS A 287 -24.35 15.86 -35.41
C LYS A 287 -23.05 15.97 -34.62
N LEU A 288 -22.55 14.88 -34.04
CA LEU A 288 -21.30 14.86 -33.33
C LEU A 288 -20.09 14.71 -34.26
N GLY A 289 -20.28 14.35 -35.53
CA GLY A 289 -19.23 14.19 -36.53
C GLY A 289 -18.25 13.09 -36.17
N LEU A 290 -18.77 11.93 -35.72
CA LEU A 290 -17.93 10.84 -35.27
C LEU A 290 -17.36 10.02 -36.43
N SER A 291 -16.14 9.50 -36.27
CA SER A 291 -15.50 8.64 -37.27
C SER A 291 -15.87 7.16 -37.12
N TYR A 292 -16.74 6.81 -36.18
CA TYR A 292 -17.20 5.47 -35.87
C TYR A 292 -18.71 5.50 -35.53
N CYS A 293 -19.43 4.45 -35.92
CA CYS A 293 -20.88 4.36 -35.72
C CYS A 293 -21.28 3.37 -34.60
N ASN A 294 -20.35 2.63 -34.04
CA ASN A 294 -20.54 1.68 -32.94
C ASN A 294 -19.23 1.40 -32.21
N ALA A 295 -19.30 0.65 -31.11
CA ALA A 295 -18.15 0.28 -30.27
C ALA A 295 -17.13 -0.58 -31.04
N ILE A 296 -17.56 -1.40 -31.97
CA ILE A 296 -16.67 -2.27 -32.76
C ILE A 296 -15.79 -1.41 -33.70
N ASP A 297 -16.40 -0.44 -34.36
CA ASP A 297 -15.66 0.45 -35.28
C ASP A 297 -14.69 1.34 -34.51
N LEU A 298 -15.11 1.87 -33.36
CA LEU A 298 -14.23 2.58 -32.44
C LEU A 298 -13.03 1.68 -32.03
N ASN A 299 -13.30 0.42 -31.67
CA ASN A 299 -12.24 -0.52 -31.32
C ASN A 299 -11.26 -0.76 -32.49
N LYS A 300 -11.75 -0.86 -33.74
CA LYS A 300 -10.90 -1.00 -34.92
C LYS A 300 -9.98 0.20 -35.12
N ILE A 301 -10.49 1.43 -34.88
CA ILE A 301 -9.65 2.63 -34.95
C ILE A 301 -8.55 2.57 -33.90
N ILE A 302 -8.90 2.26 -32.64
CA ILE A 302 -7.94 2.17 -31.53
C ILE A 302 -6.92 1.05 -31.78
N ASP A 303 -7.37 -0.14 -32.18
CA ASP A 303 -6.49 -1.30 -32.35
C ASP A 303 -5.50 -1.10 -33.50
N ASN A 304 -5.96 -0.54 -34.64
CA ASN A 304 -5.21 -0.53 -35.92
C ASN A 304 -4.52 0.81 -36.20
N LYS A 305 -5.05 1.93 -35.72
CA LYS A 305 -4.54 3.26 -36.07
C LYS A 305 -3.79 3.95 -34.93
N LEU A 306 -4.08 3.65 -33.64
CA LEU A 306 -3.31 4.20 -32.54
C LEU A 306 -2.06 3.35 -32.29
N PRO A 307 -0.88 3.96 -32.22
CA PRO A 307 0.34 3.27 -31.83
C PRO A 307 0.23 2.72 -30.40
N ASN A 308 0.92 1.64 -30.12
CA ASN A 308 0.96 1.07 -28.78
C ASN A 308 1.64 2.02 -27.80
N GLY A 309 1.00 2.28 -26.66
CA GLY A 309 1.59 3.05 -25.56
C GLY A 309 2.47 2.20 -24.65
N ARG A 310 2.23 0.90 -24.63
CA ARG A 310 2.98 -0.12 -23.86
C ARG A 310 3.19 -1.35 -24.74
N PRO A 311 4.18 -2.23 -24.44
CA PRO A 311 4.36 -3.48 -25.17
C PRO A 311 3.08 -4.34 -25.14
N PRO A 312 2.71 -5.02 -26.24
CA PRO A 312 1.52 -5.88 -26.25
C PRO A 312 1.73 -7.10 -25.37
N PHE A 313 0.63 -7.67 -24.91
CA PHE A 313 0.66 -8.95 -24.19
C PHE A 313 0.91 -10.11 -25.16
N GLN A 314 1.68 -11.06 -24.69
CA GLN A 314 1.89 -12.37 -25.30
C GLN A 314 1.16 -13.41 -24.47
N ARG A 315 0.65 -14.47 -25.10
CA ARG A 315 0.00 -15.60 -24.46
C ARG A 315 0.82 -16.85 -24.70
N GLU A 316 1.14 -17.56 -23.65
CA GLU A 316 1.78 -18.87 -23.73
C GLU A 316 1.02 -19.91 -22.91
N GLU A 317 1.17 -21.18 -23.29
CA GLU A 317 0.56 -22.29 -22.59
C GLU A 317 1.59 -22.99 -21.72
N VAL A 318 1.19 -23.26 -20.48
CA VAL A 318 1.97 -23.98 -19.48
C VAL A 318 1.25 -25.26 -19.16
N ILE A 319 1.89 -26.42 -19.32
CA ILE A 319 1.29 -27.72 -19.04
C ILE A 319 1.83 -28.25 -17.72
N VAL A 320 0.91 -28.50 -16.78
CA VAL A 320 1.19 -29.10 -15.48
C VAL A 320 0.44 -30.40 -15.35
N GLN A 321 1.17 -31.51 -15.32
CA GLN A 321 0.60 -32.87 -15.22
C GLN A 321 -0.62 -33.10 -16.14
N GLY A 322 -0.47 -32.67 -17.42
CA GLY A 322 -1.48 -32.86 -18.45
C GLY A 322 -2.56 -31.77 -18.51
N HIS A 323 -2.63 -30.87 -17.55
CA HIS A 323 -3.51 -29.69 -17.60
C HIS A 323 -2.82 -28.51 -18.21
N THR A 324 -3.46 -27.89 -19.20
CA THR A 324 -2.97 -26.66 -19.85
C THR A 324 -3.47 -25.46 -19.07
N LEU A 325 -2.53 -24.58 -18.72
CA LEU A 325 -2.74 -23.28 -18.08
C LEU A 325 -2.21 -22.21 -19.00
N GLU A 326 -2.71 -20.98 -18.86
CA GLU A 326 -2.29 -19.86 -19.68
C GLU A 326 -1.55 -18.83 -18.83
N VAL A 327 -0.45 -18.30 -19.37
CA VAL A 327 0.26 -17.14 -18.88
C VAL A 327 0.18 -16.02 -19.89
N TYR A 328 -0.19 -14.84 -19.44
CA TYR A 328 -0.22 -13.62 -20.24
C TYR A 328 0.87 -12.68 -19.73
N PHE A 329 1.79 -12.28 -20.56
CA PHE A 329 2.91 -11.45 -20.14
C PHE A 329 3.42 -10.53 -21.25
N ARG A 330 4.22 -9.55 -20.86
CA ARG A 330 4.90 -8.62 -21.77
C ARG A 330 6.41 -8.85 -21.74
N ASP A 331 7.08 -8.54 -22.82
CA ASP A 331 8.54 -8.51 -22.85
C ASP A 331 9.06 -7.47 -21.86
N ILE A 332 9.81 -7.95 -20.85
CA ILE A 332 10.27 -7.10 -19.74
C ILE A 332 11.23 -6.01 -20.20
N LEU A 333 12.10 -6.26 -21.19
CA LEU A 333 13.03 -5.24 -21.68
C LEU A 333 12.31 -4.15 -22.46
N GLN A 334 11.26 -4.50 -23.21
CA GLN A 334 10.42 -3.51 -23.86
C GLN A 334 9.63 -2.71 -22.81
N CYS A 335 9.18 -3.33 -21.71
CA CYS A 335 8.56 -2.61 -20.60
C CYS A 335 9.54 -1.64 -19.92
N VAL A 336 10.78 -2.05 -19.71
CA VAL A 336 11.85 -1.16 -19.23
C VAL A 336 12.04 0.02 -20.18
N ARG A 337 12.15 -0.24 -21.49
CA ARG A 337 12.28 0.83 -22.49
C ARG A 337 11.08 1.78 -22.49
N ALA A 338 9.88 1.25 -22.33
CA ALA A 338 8.65 2.05 -22.28
C ALA A 338 8.57 3.00 -21.08
N LEU A 339 9.10 2.61 -19.91
CA LEU A 339 9.15 3.48 -18.73
C LEU A 339 10.36 4.43 -18.76
N TYR A 340 11.52 3.92 -19.13
CA TYR A 340 12.76 4.69 -19.16
C TYR A 340 12.76 5.75 -20.27
N GLY A 341 12.13 5.43 -21.40
CA GLY A 341 12.00 6.31 -22.58
C GLY A 341 10.77 7.21 -22.55
N ASP A 342 9.93 7.14 -21.51
CA ASP A 342 8.74 7.99 -21.43
C ASP A 342 9.13 9.45 -21.18
N ALA A 343 8.67 10.33 -22.07
CA ALA A 343 8.97 11.77 -21.99
C ALA A 343 8.49 12.41 -20.71
N ASP A 344 7.39 11.90 -20.12
CA ASP A 344 6.81 12.41 -18.89
C ASP A 344 7.75 12.20 -17.66
N PHE A 345 8.74 11.32 -17.77
CA PHE A 345 9.71 11.04 -16.70
C PHE A 345 11.09 11.64 -16.93
N SER A 346 11.36 12.21 -18.13
CA SER A 346 12.71 12.64 -18.56
C SER A 346 13.44 13.55 -17.55
N GLU A 347 12.72 14.50 -16.97
CA GLU A 347 13.29 15.45 -16.01
C GLU A 347 13.50 14.87 -14.61
N TYR A 348 12.90 13.73 -14.32
CA TYR A 348 12.90 13.13 -12.98
C TYR A 348 13.85 11.95 -12.84
N LEU A 349 14.24 11.32 -13.95
CA LEU A 349 15.04 10.10 -13.93
C LEU A 349 16.39 10.32 -13.24
N LYS A 350 16.69 9.43 -12.30
CA LYS A 350 18.01 9.31 -11.66
C LYS A 350 18.85 8.29 -12.40
N TYR A 351 20.06 8.67 -12.77
CA TYR A 351 20.95 7.86 -13.59
C TYR A 351 22.14 7.29 -12.81
N ALA A 352 22.44 7.85 -11.65
CA ALA A 352 23.51 7.43 -10.77
C ALA A 352 23.10 7.53 -9.30
N PRO A 353 23.73 6.77 -8.38
CA PRO A 353 23.47 6.89 -6.95
C PRO A 353 24.06 8.17 -6.37
N GLU A 354 23.43 8.68 -5.30
CA GLU A 354 23.82 9.87 -4.57
C GLU A 354 23.80 9.57 -3.06
N GLN A 355 24.62 10.28 -2.29
CA GLN A 355 24.52 10.33 -0.83
C GLN A 355 24.03 11.69 -0.42
N HIS A 356 22.94 11.72 0.32
CA HIS A 356 22.33 12.95 0.81
C HIS A 356 22.62 13.12 2.29
N PHE A 357 22.94 14.35 2.69
CA PHE A 357 23.24 14.71 4.07
C PHE A 357 22.46 15.95 4.47
N ASP A 358 22.28 16.14 5.76
CA ASP A 358 21.62 17.34 6.29
C ASP A 358 22.39 18.63 5.95
N ASP A 359 23.71 18.55 6.01
CA ASP A 359 24.62 19.64 5.68
C ASP A 359 25.97 19.14 5.15
N SER A 360 26.84 20.07 4.82
CA SER A 360 28.18 19.79 4.28
C SER A 360 29.16 19.14 5.27
N THR A 361 28.81 19.00 6.55
CA THR A 361 29.64 18.27 7.53
C THR A 361 29.54 16.75 7.33
N CYS A 362 28.52 16.29 6.60
CA CYS A 362 28.24 14.88 6.33
C CYS A 362 28.06 14.01 7.60
N CYS A 363 27.67 14.63 8.72
CA CYS A 363 27.47 13.91 9.97
C CYS A 363 26.13 13.16 10.00
N GLU A 364 25.11 13.68 9.33
CA GLU A 364 23.76 13.15 9.34
C GLU A 364 23.33 12.75 7.93
N GLN A 365 23.43 11.46 7.60
CA GLN A 365 23.02 10.95 6.29
C GLN A 365 21.50 10.82 6.20
N LEU A 366 20.96 11.15 5.02
CA LEU A 366 19.54 11.10 4.70
C LEU A 366 19.25 9.98 3.72
N TYR A 367 18.20 9.23 4.01
CA TYR A 367 17.69 8.13 3.16
C TYR A 367 16.24 8.44 2.80
N HIS A 368 15.90 8.44 1.52
CA HIS A 368 14.52 8.69 1.09
C HIS A 368 14.11 7.88 -0.14
N ASP A 369 14.87 7.88 -1.21
CA ASP A 369 14.58 7.14 -2.42
C ASP A 369 15.70 6.13 -2.73
N MET A 370 15.49 5.24 -3.68
CA MET A 370 16.43 4.15 -3.99
C MET A 370 17.83 4.65 -4.33
N HIS A 371 17.95 5.79 -5.04
CA HIS A 371 19.25 6.34 -5.43
C HIS A 371 20.06 6.85 -4.24
N THR A 372 19.42 7.09 -3.07
CA THR A 372 20.12 7.48 -1.82
C THR A 372 20.51 6.27 -0.96
N GLY A 373 20.11 5.06 -1.37
CA GLY A 373 20.39 3.81 -0.67
C GLY A 373 21.75 3.21 -1.03
N ARG A 374 22.32 2.46 -0.07
CA ARG A 374 23.61 1.79 -0.23
C ARG A 374 23.60 0.70 -1.30
N TRP A 375 22.44 0.09 -1.59
CA TRP A 375 22.31 -0.96 -2.60
C TRP A 375 22.75 -0.47 -3.96
N TRP A 376 22.26 0.69 -4.41
CA TRP A 376 22.60 1.23 -5.72
C TRP A 376 24.08 1.62 -5.79
N TRP A 377 24.57 2.29 -4.76
CA TRP A 377 25.98 2.66 -4.66
C TRP A 377 26.92 1.45 -4.76
N SER A 378 26.70 0.43 -3.93
CA SER A 378 27.53 -0.79 -3.92
C SER A 378 27.39 -1.63 -5.20
N THR A 379 26.21 -1.59 -5.84
CA THR A 379 25.99 -2.29 -7.10
C THR A 379 26.68 -1.55 -8.25
N GLN A 380 26.68 -0.22 -8.24
CA GLN A 380 27.43 0.59 -9.19
C GLN A 380 28.95 0.33 -9.09
N GLU A 381 29.48 0.25 -7.87
CA GLU A 381 30.90 -0.10 -7.67
C GLU A 381 31.27 -1.49 -8.21
N LYS A 382 30.38 -2.47 -8.06
CA LYS A 382 30.58 -3.81 -8.62
C LYS A 382 30.52 -3.79 -10.14
N LEU A 383 29.54 -3.07 -10.68
CA LEU A 383 29.35 -2.96 -12.11
C LEU A 383 30.53 -2.25 -12.79
N ASP A 384 31.03 -1.15 -12.20
CA ASP A 384 32.19 -0.43 -12.71
C ASP A 384 33.46 -1.29 -12.73
N LYS A 385 33.63 -2.18 -11.74
CA LYS A 385 34.75 -3.13 -11.70
C LYS A 385 34.64 -4.24 -12.75
N THR A 386 33.43 -4.68 -13.11
CA THR A 386 33.21 -5.83 -13.99
C THR A 386 32.96 -5.44 -15.44
N ALA A 387 32.17 -4.41 -15.69
CA ALA A 387 31.76 -3.94 -17.02
C ALA A 387 32.41 -2.61 -17.42
N GLY A 388 33.20 -2.01 -16.54
CA GLY A 388 33.84 -0.71 -16.72
C GLY A 388 32.90 0.47 -16.45
N PRO A 389 33.47 1.67 -16.26
CA PRO A 389 32.70 2.87 -15.88
C PRO A 389 31.82 3.38 -17.04
N GLY A 390 30.94 4.33 -16.73
CA GLY A 390 29.99 4.91 -17.70
C GLY A 390 28.73 4.08 -17.91
N ARG A 391 28.41 3.22 -16.95
CA ARG A 391 27.21 2.37 -16.96
C ARG A 391 26.10 2.99 -16.15
N THR A 392 24.86 2.68 -16.52
CA THR A 392 23.66 3.13 -15.82
C THR A 392 22.94 1.93 -15.24
N ILE A 393 22.73 1.88 -13.95
CA ILE A 393 21.87 0.89 -13.34
C ILE A 393 20.41 1.28 -13.56
N ILE A 394 19.59 0.31 -13.97
CA ILE A 394 18.14 0.43 -14.04
C ILE A 394 17.55 -0.53 -12.99
N PRO A 395 17.26 -0.06 -11.78
CA PRO A 395 16.70 -0.90 -10.74
C PRO A 395 15.29 -1.33 -11.09
N ILE A 396 15.05 -2.63 -11.20
CA ILE A 396 13.73 -3.22 -11.45
C ILE A 396 13.09 -3.55 -10.12
N ILE A 397 11.90 -3.01 -9.90
CA ILE A 397 11.04 -3.31 -8.77
C ILE A 397 9.88 -4.14 -9.28
N ILE A 398 9.71 -5.33 -8.72
CA ILE A 398 8.62 -6.27 -9.05
C ILE A 398 7.68 -6.36 -7.86
N SER A 399 6.39 -6.44 -8.15
CA SER A 399 5.37 -6.77 -7.15
C SER A 399 4.42 -7.80 -7.73
N SER A 400 4.04 -8.78 -6.92
CA SER A 400 2.94 -9.69 -7.25
C SER A 400 2.09 -9.92 -6.01
N ASP A 401 0.80 -10.12 -6.25
CA ASP A 401 -0.16 -10.55 -5.23
C ASP A 401 -1.39 -11.13 -5.90
N LYS A 402 -1.92 -12.20 -5.31
CA LYS A 402 -3.11 -12.88 -5.81
C LYS A 402 -4.38 -12.21 -5.30
N THR A 403 -5.19 -11.64 -6.20
CA THR A 403 -6.38 -10.89 -5.82
C THR A 403 -7.69 -11.56 -6.30
N GLN A 404 -8.74 -11.49 -5.48
CA GLN A 404 -10.09 -11.90 -5.88
C GLN A 404 -10.69 -10.83 -6.80
N VAL A 405 -11.24 -11.28 -7.95
CA VAL A 405 -11.93 -10.42 -8.92
C VAL A 405 -13.46 -10.54 -8.83
N THR A 406 -13.97 -11.53 -8.07
CA THR A 406 -15.40 -11.70 -7.79
C THR A 406 -15.62 -11.98 -6.30
N VAL A 407 -16.72 -11.46 -5.75
CA VAL A 407 -17.14 -11.77 -4.37
C VAL A 407 -17.67 -13.21 -4.27
N PHE A 408 -18.37 -13.65 -5.31
CA PHE A 408 -18.89 -15.01 -5.44
C PHE A 408 -18.10 -15.76 -6.51
N HIS A 409 -17.97 -17.09 -6.39
CA HIS A 409 -17.26 -17.98 -7.32
C HIS A 409 -15.74 -18.03 -7.24
N ASN A 410 -15.09 -17.43 -6.24
CA ASN A 410 -13.65 -17.53 -5.98
C ASN A 410 -12.74 -17.33 -7.22
N LYS A 411 -13.19 -16.51 -8.19
CA LYS A 411 -12.33 -16.15 -9.32
C LYS A 411 -11.21 -15.22 -8.84
N THR A 412 -10.01 -15.56 -9.22
CA THR A 412 -8.80 -14.80 -8.83
C THR A 412 -7.98 -14.45 -10.05
N ALA A 413 -7.30 -13.33 -9.98
CA ALA A 413 -6.23 -12.96 -10.89
C ALA A 413 -4.90 -12.91 -10.12
N TYR A 414 -3.81 -13.19 -10.83
CA TYR A 414 -2.47 -13.13 -10.25
C TYR A 414 -1.59 -12.17 -11.07
N PRO A 415 -1.79 -10.87 -10.89
CA PRO A 415 -1.02 -9.86 -11.62
C PRO A 415 0.41 -9.75 -11.10
N VAL A 416 1.33 -9.46 -12.01
CA VAL A 416 2.71 -9.06 -11.72
C VAL A 416 2.91 -7.64 -12.23
N TYR A 417 3.33 -6.75 -11.37
CA TYR A 417 3.60 -5.35 -11.68
C TYR A 417 5.09 -5.07 -11.70
N MET A 418 5.48 -4.11 -12.52
CA MET A 418 6.86 -3.65 -12.64
C MET A 418 6.94 -2.12 -12.64
N THR A 419 7.97 -1.59 -11.98
CA THR A 419 8.37 -0.18 -12.09
C THR A 419 9.89 -0.05 -12.02
N LEU A 420 10.41 1.17 -12.24
CA LEU A 420 11.85 1.47 -12.22
C LEU A 420 12.22 2.32 -11.01
N GLY A 421 13.30 1.96 -10.33
CA GLY A 421 13.86 2.73 -9.23
C GLY A 421 14.50 4.05 -9.67
N ASN A 422 14.74 4.26 -10.97
CA ASN A 422 15.20 5.54 -11.54
C ASN A 422 14.15 6.64 -11.43
N ILE A 423 12.87 6.26 -11.42
CA ILE A 423 11.75 7.20 -11.28
C ILE A 423 11.57 7.50 -9.78
N PRO A 424 11.60 8.76 -9.33
CA PRO A 424 11.39 9.10 -7.93
C PRO A 424 10.06 8.58 -7.40
N LYS A 425 10.04 8.21 -6.12
CA LYS A 425 8.85 7.65 -5.47
C LYS A 425 7.64 8.58 -5.50
N GLU A 426 7.87 9.89 -5.42
CA GLU A 426 6.81 10.90 -5.51
C GLU A 426 6.11 10.91 -6.87
N ILE A 427 6.79 10.46 -7.92
CA ILE A 427 6.22 10.28 -9.25
C ILE A 427 5.61 8.87 -9.38
N ARG A 428 6.34 7.84 -8.94
CA ARG A 428 5.89 6.44 -9.05
C ARG A 428 4.55 6.19 -8.37
N ARG A 429 4.33 6.82 -7.22
CA ARG A 429 3.11 6.65 -6.41
C ARG A 429 1.90 7.40 -6.93
N LYS A 430 2.04 8.25 -7.95
CA LYS A 430 0.91 8.96 -8.56
C LYS A 430 0.22 8.06 -9.59
N PRO A 431 -1.05 7.66 -9.40
CA PRO A 431 -1.78 6.87 -10.39
C PRO A 431 -1.87 7.56 -11.75
N SER A 432 -1.98 8.88 -11.77
CA SER A 432 -2.02 9.71 -12.98
C SER A 432 -0.76 9.59 -13.82
N LYS A 433 0.40 9.32 -13.20
CA LYS A 433 1.69 9.19 -13.90
C LYS A 433 1.92 7.82 -14.51
N ARG A 434 1.18 6.81 -14.11
CA ARG A 434 1.25 5.48 -14.71
C ARG A 434 2.66 4.89 -14.77
N ALA A 435 3.46 5.13 -13.72
CA ALA A 435 4.84 4.68 -13.62
C ALA A 435 4.97 3.17 -13.30
N TYR A 436 3.85 2.46 -13.21
CA TYR A 436 3.80 1.00 -13.10
C TYR A 436 3.22 0.40 -14.38
N ILE A 437 3.77 -0.75 -14.76
CA ILE A 437 3.28 -1.57 -15.86
C ILE A 437 2.79 -2.90 -15.29
N LEU A 438 1.61 -3.36 -15.71
CA LEU A 438 1.22 -4.75 -15.56
C LEU A 438 2.07 -5.60 -16.47
N LEU A 439 3.04 -6.30 -15.90
CA LEU A 439 3.99 -7.15 -16.63
C LEU A 439 3.32 -8.43 -17.13
N GLY A 440 2.39 -8.98 -16.31
CA GLY A 440 1.64 -10.15 -16.73
C GLY A 440 0.60 -10.62 -15.74
N TYR A 441 -0.17 -11.63 -16.15
CA TYR A 441 -1.03 -12.44 -15.29
C TYR A 441 -0.47 -13.86 -15.25
N LEU A 442 -0.09 -14.32 -14.07
CA LEU A 442 0.31 -15.69 -13.81
C LEU A 442 -0.91 -16.60 -13.72
N PRO A 443 -0.79 -17.90 -14.02
CA PRO A 443 -1.86 -18.86 -13.76
C PRO A 443 -2.23 -18.86 -12.27
N SER A 444 -3.52 -18.70 -11.99
CA SER A 444 -4.05 -18.66 -10.60
C SER A 444 -4.64 -20.00 -10.13
N SER A 445 -4.42 -21.09 -10.87
CA SER A 445 -4.93 -22.42 -10.55
C SER A 445 -4.30 -22.97 -9.27
N ASN A 446 -5.14 -23.57 -8.41
CA ASN A 446 -4.67 -24.31 -7.24
C ASN A 446 -4.26 -25.76 -7.58
N LEU A 447 -4.27 -26.15 -8.85
CA LEU A 447 -3.88 -27.48 -9.34
C LEU A 447 -4.65 -28.63 -8.62
N GLU A 448 -5.95 -28.47 -8.43
CA GLU A 448 -6.79 -29.43 -7.67
C GLU A 448 -6.85 -30.83 -8.26
N HIS A 449 -6.49 -30.99 -9.54
CA HIS A 449 -6.34 -32.27 -10.19
C HIS A 449 -5.19 -33.10 -9.60
N ILE A 450 -4.22 -32.50 -8.94
CA ILE A 450 -3.14 -33.16 -8.23
C ILE A 450 -3.65 -33.58 -6.85
N LYS A 451 -3.91 -34.87 -6.68
CA LYS A 451 -4.56 -35.39 -5.44
C LYS A 451 -3.65 -35.37 -4.20
N ASN A 452 -2.35 -35.53 -4.39
CA ASN A 452 -1.40 -35.44 -3.27
C ASN A 452 -1.17 -33.98 -2.93
N ALA A 453 -1.48 -33.60 -1.69
CA ALA A 453 -1.42 -32.21 -1.25
C ALA A 453 0.02 -31.65 -1.25
N ALA A 454 1.02 -32.46 -0.86
CA ALA A 454 2.42 -32.06 -0.87
C ALA A 454 2.92 -31.83 -2.31
N SER A 455 2.62 -32.77 -3.22
CA SER A 455 2.91 -32.61 -4.63
C SER A 455 2.25 -31.38 -5.23
N ARG A 456 0.99 -31.15 -4.89
CA ARG A 456 0.24 -29.99 -5.36
C ARG A 456 0.90 -28.68 -4.91
N ARG A 457 1.28 -28.54 -3.62
CA ARG A 457 1.96 -27.34 -3.12
C ARG A 457 3.29 -27.10 -3.84
N ARG A 458 4.11 -28.18 -4.02
CA ARG A 458 5.37 -28.06 -4.78
C ARG A 458 5.13 -27.66 -6.22
N SER A 459 4.14 -28.25 -6.89
CA SER A 459 3.81 -27.90 -8.27
C SER A 459 3.35 -26.46 -8.43
N VAL A 460 2.56 -25.91 -7.48
CA VAL A 460 2.18 -24.49 -7.47
C VAL A 460 3.40 -23.60 -7.32
N THR A 461 4.30 -23.92 -6.42
CA THR A 461 5.55 -23.14 -6.23
C THR A 461 6.43 -23.20 -7.50
N ASN A 462 6.63 -24.39 -8.07
CA ASN A 462 7.41 -24.53 -9.30
C ASN A 462 6.74 -23.82 -10.49
N LEU A 463 5.42 -23.82 -10.59
CA LEU A 463 4.65 -23.10 -11.60
C LEU A 463 4.95 -21.58 -11.52
N PHE A 464 4.86 -21.00 -10.32
CA PHE A 464 5.19 -19.59 -10.11
C PHE A 464 6.61 -19.27 -10.57
N HIS A 465 7.60 -20.01 -10.08
CA HIS A 465 9.01 -19.75 -10.42
C HIS A 465 9.31 -19.95 -11.89
N SER A 466 8.69 -20.93 -12.54
CA SER A 466 8.89 -21.15 -13.97
C SER A 466 8.30 -20.04 -14.82
N CYS A 467 7.09 -19.58 -14.50
CA CYS A 467 6.48 -18.45 -15.20
C CYS A 467 7.31 -17.17 -14.99
N MET A 468 7.70 -16.88 -13.74
CA MET A 468 8.54 -15.72 -13.45
C MET A 468 9.91 -15.80 -14.12
N ARG A 469 10.55 -16.99 -14.14
CA ARG A 469 11.82 -17.19 -14.84
C ARG A 469 11.70 -16.90 -16.32
N HIS A 470 10.64 -17.40 -16.96
CA HIS A 470 10.38 -17.13 -18.36
C HIS A 470 10.26 -15.63 -18.64
N ILE A 471 9.47 -14.92 -17.84
CA ILE A 471 9.25 -13.47 -17.97
C ILE A 471 10.55 -12.68 -17.73
N MET A 472 11.35 -13.07 -16.72
CA MET A 472 12.54 -12.32 -16.31
C MET A 472 13.83 -12.73 -16.99
N LYS A 473 13.82 -13.82 -17.77
CA LYS A 473 15.01 -14.35 -18.47
C LYS A 473 15.77 -13.31 -19.29
N PRO A 474 15.13 -12.37 -20.03
CA PRO A 474 15.87 -11.35 -20.77
C PRO A 474 16.77 -10.45 -19.90
N LEU A 475 16.50 -10.35 -18.59
CA LEU A 475 17.35 -9.59 -17.66
C LEU A 475 18.70 -10.26 -17.39
N GLU A 476 18.86 -11.56 -17.62
CA GLU A 476 20.13 -12.28 -17.40
C GLU A 476 21.24 -11.71 -18.28
N SER A 477 20.97 -11.57 -19.57
CA SER A 477 21.92 -11.01 -20.53
C SER A 477 21.99 -9.49 -20.47
N ALA A 478 20.85 -8.80 -20.42
CA ALA A 478 20.81 -7.35 -20.39
C ALA A 478 21.39 -6.78 -19.09
N GLY A 479 21.21 -7.46 -17.97
CA GLY A 479 21.77 -7.06 -16.68
C GLY A 479 23.28 -7.29 -16.59
N SER A 480 23.82 -8.35 -17.25
CA SER A 480 25.26 -8.64 -17.21
C SER A 480 26.05 -7.85 -18.25
N VAL A 481 25.60 -7.82 -19.50
CA VAL A 481 26.31 -7.20 -20.61
C VAL A 481 25.96 -5.72 -20.74
N GLY A 482 24.73 -5.37 -20.39
CA GLY A 482 24.13 -4.06 -20.67
C GLY A 482 23.52 -3.98 -22.07
N SER A 483 22.63 -3.02 -22.23
CA SER A 483 22.01 -2.68 -23.52
C SER A 483 21.85 -1.19 -23.64
N VAL A 484 21.70 -0.69 -24.86
CA VAL A 484 21.39 0.71 -25.08
C VAL A 484 19.94 0.98 -24.72
N PHE A 485 19.72 1.95 -23.84
CA PHE A 485 18.42 2.48 -23.49
C PHE A 485 18.38 3.97 -23.75
N THR A 486 17.36 4.41 -24.47
CA THR A 486 17.10 5.82 -24.75
C THR A 486 16.17 6.34 -23.65
N SER A 487 16.57 7.38 -22.92
CA SER A 487 15.71 8.05 -21.94
C SER A 487 14.73 9.01 -22.64
N GLY A 488 13.72 9.48 -21.91
CA GLY A 488 12.64 10.30 -22.48
C GLY A 488 13.08 11.62 -23.11
N ASP A 489 14.27 12.10 -22.75
CA ASP A 489 14.96 13.24 -23.39
C ASP A 489 15.66 12.90 -24.72
N GLY A 490 15.57 11.65 -25.19
CA GLY A 490 16.22 11.20 -26.42
C GLY A 490 17.69 10.84 -26.26
N VAL A 491 18.21 10.72 -25.05
CA VAL A 491 19.62 10.45 -24.76
C VAL A 491 19.87 8.96 -24.57
N ASP A 492 20.84 8.41 -25.28
CA ASP A 492 21.26 7.02 -25.19
C ASP A 492 22.25 6.78 -24.06
N ARG A 493 22.00 5.74 -23.25
CA ARG A 493 22.88 5.26 -22.18
C ARG A 493 23.03 3.74 -22.24
N ILE A 494 24.17 3.21 -21.80
CA ILE A 494 24.30 1.77 -21.60
C ILE A 494 23.68 1.45 -20.23
N GLY A 495 22.47 0.88 -20.28
CA GLY A 495 21.69 0.51 -19.11
C GLY A 495 21.87 -0.97 -18.76
N HIS A 496 21.92 -1.24 -17.46
CA HIS A 496 21.92 -2.56 -16.87
C HIS A 496 20.64 -2.73 -16.04
N PRO A 497 19.58 -3.35 -16.57
CA PRO A 497 18.38 -3.64 -15.81
C PRO A 497 18.65 -4.75 -14.80
N ILE A 498 18.61 -4.40 -13.51
CA ILE A 498 18.97 -5.29 -12.39
C ILE A 498 17.75 -5.44 -11.48
N PHE A 499 17.39 -6.68 -11.15
CA PHE A 499 16.35 -6.96 -10.16
C PHE A 499 16.79 -6.46 -8.78
N ALA A 500 16.14 -5.41 -8.30
CA ALA A 500 16.54 -4.68 -7.10
C ALA A 500 15.65 -4.95 -5.89
N ALA A 501 14.34 -4.99 -6.08
CA ALA A 501 13.40 -5.16 -4.98
C ALA A 501 12.17 -5.98 -5.41
N PHE A 502 11.66 -6.75 -4.46
CA PHE A 502 10.40 -7.45 -4.55
C PHE A 502 9.46 -6.94 -3.46
N VAL A 503 8.27 -6.52 -3.87
CA VAL A 503 7.22 -5.98 -3.01
C VAL A 503 6.07 -6.98 -2.95
N GLY A 504 5.77 -7.47 -1.77
CA GLY A 504 4.70 -8.44 -1.54
C GLY A 504 4.51 -8.69 -0.06
N ASP A 505 3.42 -9.35 0.28
CA ASP A 505 3.14 -9.77 1.64
C ASP A 505 4.02 -10.96 2.09
N TYR A 506 3.91 -11.40 3.33
CA TYR A 506 4.74 -12.48 3.86
C TYR A 506 4.60 -13.82 3.10
N PRO A 507 3.41 -14.30 2.74
CA PRO A 507 3.23 -15.46 1.87
C PRO A 507 3.96 -15.36 0.53
N GLU A 508 3.84 -14.23 -0.16
CA GLU A 508 4.56 -13.97 -1.42
C GLU A 508 6.07 -13.91 -1.21
N GLN A 509 6.54 -13.29 -0.14
CA GLN A 509 7.97 -13.24 0.20
C GLN A 509 8.55 -14.64 0.42
N ILE A 510 7.83 -15.52 1.11
CA ILE A 510 8.21 -16.92 1.34
C ILE A 510 8.19 -17.73 0.04
N LEU A 511 7.20 -17.47 -0.83
CA LEU A 511 7.13 -18.08 -2.15
C LEU A 511 8.34 -17.69 -3.00
N VAL A 512 8.60 -16.41 -3.12
CA VAL A 512 9.69 -15.83 -3.93
C VAL A 512 11.08 -16.28 -3.46
N THR A 513 11.30 -16.32 -2.16
CA THR A 513 12.61 -16.73 -1.59
C THR A 513 12.81 -18.23 -1.50
N CYS A 514 11.79 -19.03 -1.80
CA CYS A 514 11.77 -20.46 -1.56
C CYS A 514 11.97 -20.86 -0.10
N CYS A 515 11.87 -19.95 0.86
CA CYS A 515 12.01 -20.25 2.28
C CYS A 515 10.86 -21.14 2.77
N ILE A 516 11.15 -21.91 3.82
CA ILE A 516 10.14 -22.70 4.50
C ILE A 516 9.23 -21.76 5.29
N SER A 517 7.90 -22.02 5.28
CA SER A 517 6.94 -21.24 6.04
C SER A 517 7.29 -21.21 7.54
N GLY A 518 7.07 -20.07 8.17
CA GLY A 518 7.47 -19.84 9.56
C GLY A 518 8.92 -19.39 9.74
N HIS A 519 9.72 -19.29 8.67
CA HIS A 519 11.08 -18.74 8.69
C HIS A 519 11.10 -17.27 8.26
N CYS A 520 12.21 -16.61 8.52
CA CYS A 520 12.44 -15.25 8.00
C CYS A 520 12.92 -15.31 6.55
N PRO A 521 12.29 -14.57 5.60
CA PRO A 521 12.74 -14.55 4.20
C PRO A 521 14.07 -13.80 3.99
N ARG A 522 14.64 -13.16 5.02
CA ARG A 522 15.89 -12.39 4.91
C ARG A 522 17.06 -13.01 5.66
N CYS A 523 16.85 -13.62 6.83
CA CYS A 523 17.93 -14.11 7.69
C CYS A 523 17.70 -15.54 8.16
N THR A 524 18.77 -16.15 8.66
CA THR A 524 18.83 -17.57 9.04
C THR A 524 18.40 -17.82 10.49
N ILE A 525 17.56 -16.95 11.07
CA ILE A 525 17.09 -17.18 12.44
C ILE A 525 16.34 -18.52 12.54
N PRO A 526 16.65 -19.36 13.53
CA PRO A 526 15.88 -20.57 13.76
C PRO A 526 14.42 -20.27 14.10
N ARG A 527 13.47 -21.05 13.58
CA ARG A 527 12.02 -20.87 13.81
C ARG A 527 11.67 -20.77 15.29
N GLN A 528 12.35 -21.56 16.14
CA GLN A 528 12.10 -21.58 17.60
C GLN A 528 12.56 -20.30 18.31
N ARG A 529 13.36 -19.47 17.64
CA ARG A 529 13.91 -18.22 18.18
C ARG A 529 13.35 -16.97 17.49
N ILE A 530 12.44 -17.14 16.56
CA ILE A 530 11.96 -16.04 15.69
C ILE A 530 11.21 -14.94 16.49
N GLY A 531 10.75 -15.25 17.70
CA GLY A 531 10.14 -14.26 18.61
C GLY A 531 11.11 -13.59 19.57
N ASP A 532 12.36 -14.06 19.64
CA ASP A 532 13.35 -13.55 20.57
C ASP A 532 13.93 -12.21 20.06
N ASN A 533 14.23 -11.33 21.01
CA ASN A 533 15.07 -10.16 20.72
C ASN A 533 16.53 -10.57 20.90
N THR A 534 17.08 -11.17 19.87
CA THR A 534 18.46 -11.67 19.88
C THR A 534 19.33 -10.80 18.98
N GLU A 535 20.64 -10.99 19.10
CA GLU A 535 21.59 -10.37 18.18
C GLU A 535 21.21 -10.61 16.70
N PRO A 536 21.59 -9.71 15.80
CA PRO A 536 21.29 -9.85 14.38
C PRO A 536 21.78 -11.20 13.84
N HIS A 537 20.87 -11.97 13.24
CA HIS A 537 21.22 -13.19 12.55
C HIS A 537 21.78 -12.88 11.16
N PRO A 538 22.74 -13.68 10.66
CA PRO A 538 23.29 -13.49 9.32
C PRO A 538 22.18 -13.63 8.27
N LEU A 539 22.22 -12.77 7.24
CA LEU A 539 21.34 -12.88 6.08
C LEU A 539 21.62 -14.20 5.33
N TRP A 540 20.62 -14.71 4.63
CA TRP A 540 20.77 -15.87 3.77
C TRP A 540 21.91 -15.68 2.79
N ARG A 541 22.79 -16.68 2.67
CA ARG A 541 23.94 -16.66 1.76
C ARG A 541 23.52 -17.24 0.42
N LEU A 542 23.24 -16.37 -0.55
CA LEU A 542 22.80 -16.77 -1.89
C LEU A 542 23.70 -17.85 -2.51
N ARG A 543 25.03 -17.75 -2.33
CA ARG A 543 25.98 -18.74 -2.85
C ARG A 543 25.73 -20.15 -2.32
N SER A 544 25.53 -20.29 -1.02
CA SER A 544 25.27 -21.61 -0.40
C SER A 544 23.95 -22.21 -0.89
N ILE A 545 22.96 -21.34 -1.11
CA ILE A 545 21.67 -21.75 -1.67
C ILE A 545 21.79 -22.19 -3.13
N LEU A 546 22.50 -21.43 -3.96
CA LEU A 546 22.76 -21.82 -5.36
C LEU A 546 23.57 -23.13 -5.44
N GLU A 547 24.48 -23.38 -4.51
CA GLU A 547 25.21 -24.66 -4.42
C GLU A 547 24.26 -25.81 -4.05
N ALA A 548 23.33 -25.61 -3.09
CA ALA A 548 22.32 -26.60 -2.74
C ALA A 548 21.36 -26.91 -3.91
N LEU A 549 20.96 -25.88 -4.67
CA LEU A 549 20.10 -26.08 -5.85
C LEU A 549 20.77 -26.89 -6.97
N LYS A 550 22.11 -26.85 -7.07
CA LYS A 550 22.85 -27.69 -8.04
C LYS A 550 22.86 -29.18 -7.70
N ALA A 551 22.51 -29.54 -6.46
CA ALA A 551 22.41 -30.94 -6.06
C ALA A 551 21.30 -31.71 -6.84
N VAL A 552 20.46 -31.01 -7.62
CA VAL A 552 19.49 -31.63 -8.51
C VAL A 552 20.17 -32.61 -9.51
N ASP A 553 21.39 -32.32 -9.93
CA ASP A 553 22.16 -33.18 -10.82
C ASP A 553 22.60 -34.52 -10.15
N GLN A 554 22.57 -34.57 -8.83
CA GLN A 554 22.92 -35.75 -8.03
C GLN A 554 21.71 -36.64 -7.71
N GLY A 555 20.50 -36.23 -8.14
CA GLY A 555 19.26 -36.95 -7.96
C GLY A 555 18.35 -36.35 -6.86
N ALA A 556 17.11 -36.82 -6.87
CA ALA A 556 16.05 -36.23 -6.07
C ALA A 556 16.31 -36.20 -4.55
N ALA A 557 16.81 -37.32 -3.99
CA ALA A 557 17.07 -37.41 -2.55
C ALA A 557 18.19 -36.45 -2.11
N ALA A 558 19.27 -36.36 -2.91
CA ALA A 558 20.37 -35.44 -2.66
C ALA A 558 19.90 -33.98 -2.74
N PHE A 559 19.07 -33.66 -3.73
CA PHE A 559 18.50 -32.33 -3.90
C PHE A 559 17.64 -31.89 -2.72
N VAL A 560 16.72 -32.76 -2.28
CA VAL A 560 15.87 -32.49 -1.12
C VAL A 560 16.71 -32.29 0.14
N SER A 561 17.68 -33.18 0.41
CA SER A 561 18.58 -33.07 1.58
C SER A 561 19.37 -31.78 1.56
N ALA A 562 19.97 -31.41 0.43
CA ALA A 562 20.76 -30.19 0.30
C ALA A 562 19.91 -28.93 0.49
N CYS A 563 18.69 -28.91 -0.04
CA CYS A 563 17.75 -27.78 0.18
C CYS A 563 17.30 -27.67 1.63
N GLN A 564 17.03 -28.82 2.29
CA GLN A 564 16.67 -28.85 3.71
C GLN A 564 17.80 -28.35 4.61
N GLU A 565 19.02 -28.73 4.33
CA GLU A 565 20.21 -28.30 5.10
C GLU A 565 20.37 -26.77 5.07
N VAL A 566 20.08 -26.14 3.97
CA VAL A 566 20.13 -24.67 3.86
C VAL A 566 18.80 -23.98 4.20
N GLY A 567 17.74 -24.73 4.57
CA GLY A 567 16.48 -24.20 5.04
C GLY A 567 15.53 -23.69 3.97
N ILE A 568 15.62 -24.18 2.73
CA ILE A 568 14.73 -23.81 1.63
C ILE A 568 13.90 -24.98 1.12
N LYS A 569 12.82 -24.69 0.43
CA LYS A 569 12.01 -25.65 -0.35
C LYS A 569 12.78 -26.06 -1.61
N PRO A 570 12.70 -27.33 -2.03
CA PRO A 570 13.35 -27.78 -3.27
C PRO A 570 12.54 -27.27 -4.47
N VAL A 571 12.96 -26.13 -5.00
CA VAL A 571 12.40 -25.49 -6.18
C VAL A 571 13.39 -25.62 -7.33
N PHE A 572 12.92 -26.11 -8.46
CA PHE A 572 13.76 -26.29 -9.62
C PHE A 572 14.03 -24.97 -10.33
N GLU A 573 15.29 -24.53 -10.35
CA GLU A 573 15.71 -23.27 -10.96
C GLU A 573 14.82 -22.07 -10.64
N PRO A 574 14.84 -21.55 -9.40
CA PRO A 574 14.10 -20.35 -9.04
C PRO A 574 14.42 -19.20 -10.00
N PHE A 575 13.45 -18.35 -10.30
CA PHE A 575 13.58 -17.31 -11.32
C PHE A 575 14.77 -16.35 -11.14
N TRP A 576 15.23 -16.22 -9.90
CA TRP A 576 16.33 -15.31 -9.53
C TRP A 576 17.71 -15.98 -9.57
N SER A 577 17.79 -17.29 -9.83
CA SER A 577 19.05 -18.05 -9.71
C SER A 577 20.17 -17.55 -10.63
N ASN A 578 19.83 -17.05 -11.81
CA ASN A 578 20.76 -16.58 -12.82
C ASN A 578 20.75 -15.05 -13.02
N LEU A 579 19.98 -14.30 -12.24
CA LEU A 579 19.90 -12.84 -12.40
C LEU A 579 21.21 -12.18 -11.89
N PRO A 580 21.88 -11.39 -12.74
CA PRO A 580 23.16 -10.78 -12.40
C PRO A 580 23.02 -9.69 -11.36
N TYR A 581 24.00 -9.52 -10.49
CA TYR A 581 24.09 -8.49 -9.45
C TYR A 581 22.93 -8.50 -8.45
N SER A 582 22.05 -9.48 -8.52
CA SER A 582 20.84 -9.59 -7.69
C SER A 582 21.05 -10.59 -6.55
N ASN A 583 20.42 -10.31 -5.42
CA ASN A 583 20.30 -11.24 -4.32
C ASN A 583 18.88 -11.17 -3.78
N VAL A 584 18.05 -12.17 -4.07
CA VAL A 584 16.64 -12.20 -3.72
C VAL A 584 16.40 -11.94 -2.23
N TYR A 585 17.22 -12.49 -1.35
CA TYR A 585 17.11 -12.32 0.12
C TYR A 585 17.36 -10.88 0.57
N HIS A 586 18.14 -10.11 -0.19
CA HIS A 586 18.36 -8.68 0.04
C HIS A 586 17.30 -7.84 -0.65
N SER A 587 16.65 -8.37 -1.69
CA SER A 587 15.62 -7.67 -2.47
C SER A 587 14.24 -7.68 -1.79
N ILE A 588 14.00 -8.56 -0.81
CA ILE A 588 12.75 -8.58 -0.05
C ILE A 588 12.63 -7.31 0.79
N THR A 589 11.52 -6.62 0.63
CA THR A 589 11.24 -5.35 1.32
C THR A 589 10.20 -5.52 2.43
N PRO A 590 10.35 -4.80 3.55
CA PRO A 590 9.26 -4.67 4.53
C PRO A 590 8.01 -4.06 3.91
N ASP A 591 6.85 -4.43 4.44
CA ASP A 591 5.56 -3.92 4.03
C ASP A 591 4.82 -3.24 5.19
N ILE A 592 4.37 -2.00 4.98
CA ILE A 592 3.65 -1.24 6.00
C ILE A 592 2.24 -1.80 6.20
N LEU A 593 1.55 -2.12 5.11
CA LEU A 593 0.15 -2.56 5.17
C LEU A 593 0.01 -3.95 5.82
N HIS A 594 0.58 -4.99 5.21
CA HIS A 594 0.35 -6.37 5.65
C HIS A 594 1.25 -6.79 6.80
N GLN A 595 2.41 -6.15 6.98
CA GLN A 595 3.33 -6.53 8.02
C GLN A 595 3.11 -5.72 9.29
N LEU A 596 2.99 -4.39 9.20
CA LEU A 596 2.74 -3.55 10.38
C LEU A 596 1.27 -3.50 10.75
N TYR A 597 0.37 -2.98 9.89
CA TYR A 597 -1.03 -2.76 10.25
C TYR A 597 -1.82 -4.07 10.36
N GLN A 598 -1.91 -4.84 9.29
CA GLN A 598 -2.65 -6.11 9.26
C GLN A 598 -1.84 -7.28 9.83
N GLY A 599 -0.60 -7.04 10.23
CA GLY A 599 0.27 -8.00 10.88
C GLY A 599 0.45 -7.72 12.35
N VAL A 600 1.56 -7.06 12.73
CA VAL A 600 1.97 -6.89 14.13
C VAL A 600 0.95 -6.08 14.93
N PHE A 601 0.45 -4.96 14.38
CA PHE A 601 -0.52 -4.11 15.06
C PHE A 601 -1.87 -4.81 15.26
N LYS A 602 -2.32 -5.62 14.30
CA LYS A 602 -3.53 -6.47 14.46
C LYS A 602 -3.41 -7.37 15.69
N HIS A 603 -2.27 -8.05 15.85
CA HIS A 603 -2.02 -8.88 17.03
C HIS A 603 -2.02 -8.05 18.31
N MET A 604 -1.30 -6.92 18.32
CA MET A 604 -1.24 -6.03 19.49
C MET A 604 -2.63 -5.55 19.90
N LYS A 605 -3.48 -5.14 18.94
CA LYS A 605 -4.85 -4.73 19.21
C LYS A 605 -5.63 -5.86 19.92
N LEU A 606 -5.54 -7.09 19.43
CA LEU A 606 -6.22 -8.24 20.02
C LEU A 606 -5.73 -8.52 21.44
N TRP A 607 -4.41 -8.51 21.66
CA TRP A 607 -3.83 -8.73 22.99
C TRP A 607 -4.23 -7.66 23.99
N VAL A 608 -4.33 -6.40 23.57
CA VAL A 608 -4.83 -5.30 24.42
C VAL A 608 -6.31 -5.51 24.77
N ILE A 609 -7.14 -5.90 23.77
CA ILE A 609 -8.55 -6.20 24.02
C ILE A 609 -8.71 -7.37 25.00
N GLU A 610 -7.86 -8.39 24.89
CA GLU A 610 -7.87 -9.53 25.80
C GLU A 610 -7.43 -9.15 27.20
N ALA A 611 -6.37 -8.31 27.32
CA ALA A 611 -5.86 -7.83 28.62
C ALA A 611 -6.86 -7.02 29.44
N TYR A 612 -7.65 -6.18 28.79
CA TYR A 612 -8.62 -5.28 29.47
C TYR A 612 -10.06 -5.78 29.38
N GLY A 613 -10.33 -6.74 28.52
CA GLY A 613 -11.67 -7.22 28.21
C GLY A 613 -12.37 -6.37 27.14
N ALA A 614 -13.16 -7.04 26.30
CA ALA A 614 -13.89 -6.41 25.21
C ALA A 614 -14.83 -5.28 25.65
N HIS A 615 -15.60 -5.52 26.73
CA HIS A 615 -16.58 -4.57 27.25
C HIS A 615 -15.95 -3.23 27.67
N GLU A 616 -14.85 -3.26 28.44
CA GLU A 616 -14.16 -2.04 28.89
C GLU A 616 -13.51 -1.31 27.73
N THR A 617 -12.85 -2.05 26.83
CA THR A 617 -12.22 -1.48 25.65
C THR A 617 -13.25 -0.75 24.77
N ASP A 618 -14.39 -1.38 24.49
CA ASP A 618 -15.45 -0.79 23.68
C ASP A 618 -16.15 0.39 24.38
N ALA A 619 -16.34 0.30 25.69
CA ALA A 619 -16.89 1.40 26.48
C ALA A 619 -15.99 2.63 26.44
N ARG A 620 -14.67 2.45 26.42
CA ARG A 620 -13.68 3.53 26.27
C ARG A 620 -13.67 4.10 24.86
N CYS A 621 -13.78 3.25 23.84
CA CYS A 621 -13.90 3.72 22.44
C CYS A 621 -15.09 4.67 22.26
N ARG A 622 -16.25 4.34 22.82
CA ARG A 622 -17.45 5.19 22.74
C ARG A 622 -17.32 6.56 23.43
N ARG A 623 -16.35 6.72 24.35
CA ARG A 623 -16.07 7.99 25.04
C ARG A 623 -15.09 8.89 24.32
N LEU A 624 -14.45 8.39 23.25
CA LEU A 624 -13.53 9.21 22.48
C LEU A 624 -14.27 10.39 21.83
N PRO A 625 -13.69 11.58 21.87
CA PRO A 625 -14.27 12.73 21.19
C PRO A 625 -14.18 12.55 19.67
N PRO A 626 -15.15 13.02 18.89
CA PRO A 626 -15.09 12.99 17.45
C PRO A 626 -13.85 13.72 16.92
N ASN A 627 -13.22 13.15 15.90
CA ASN A 627 -12.11 13.78 15.17
C ASN A 627 -12.34 13.64 13.66
N HIS A 628 -11.83 14.57 12.87
CA HIS A 628 -11.98 14.54 11.41
C HIS A 628 -11.31 13.34 10.75
N ASN A 629 -10.12 12.98 11.25
CA ASN A 629 -9.27 11.95 10.64
C ASN A 629 -9.44 10.56 11.28
N ILE A 630 -10.34 10.42 12.25
CA ILE A 630 -10.53 9.17 12.98
C ILE A 630 -12.03 8.89 13.03
N ARG A 631 -12.43 7.77 12.49
CA ARG A 631 -13.80 7.25 12.60
C ARG A 631 -14.18 7.07 14.07
N VAL A 632 -15.40 7.44 14.42
CA VAL A 632 -15.95 7.16 15.74
C VAL A 632 -16.44 5.70 15.77
N PHE A 633 -15.79 4.85 16.56
CA PHE A 633 -16.15 3.44 16.69
C PHE A 633 -17.26 3.28 17.76
N MET A 634 -18.50 3.65 17.42
CA MET A 634 -19.64 3.63 18.35
C MET A 634 -20.00 2.22 18.86
N LYS A 635 -19.74 1.19 18.06
CA LYS A 635 -19.90 -0.22 18.46
C LYS A 635 -18.66 -0.77 19.17
N GLY A 636 -17.58 0.02 19.29
CA GLY A 636 -16.28 -0.40 19.79
C GLY A 636 -15.40 -1.02 18.71
N ILE A 637 -14.26 -1.61 19.11
CA ILE A 637 -13.27 -2.23 18.22
C ILE A 637 -13.13 -3.74 18.41
N SER A 638 -13.78 -4.32 19.44
CA SER A 638 -13.65 -5.75 19.76
C SER A 638 -14.39 -6.65 18.75
N THR A 639 -15.52 -6.18 18.25
CA THR A 639 -16.40 -6.95 17.34
C THR A 639 -16.02 -6.81 15.87
N LEU A 640 -15.01 -6.03 15.53
CA LEU A 640 -14.59 -5.83 14.16
C LEU A 640 -13.92 -7.09 13.60
N GLN A 641 -14.56 -7.74 12.63
CA GLN A 641 -14.07 -8.99 12.04
C GLN A 641 -13.11 -8.75 10.85
N ARG A 642 -13.49 -7.91 9.90
CA ARG A 642 -12.69 -7.61 8.69
C ARG A 642 -12.19 -6.18 8.73
N VAL A 643 -11.12 -5.97 9.51
CA VAL A 643 -10.53 -4.63 9.71
C VAL A 643 -9.62 -4.31 8.54
N SER A 644 -9.90 -3.22 7.84
CA SER A 644 -9.04 -2.73 6.76
C SER A 644 -7.72 -2.15 7.29
N GLY A 645 -6.75 -1.96 6.40
CA GLY A 645 -5.50 -1.27 6.74
C GLY A 645 -5.74 0.13 7.28
N GLU A 646 -6.66 0.88 6.66
CA GLU A 646 -7.04 2.22 7.10
C GLU A 646 -7.69 2.22 8.49
N GLU A 647 -8.58 1.29 8.79
CA GLU A 647 -9.15 1.15 10.14
C GLU A 647 -8.09 0.79 11.19
N HIS A 648 -7.12 -0.07 10.85
CA HIS A 648 -5.98 -0.32 11.75
C HIS A 648 -5.14 0.94 11.96
N ASN A 649 -4.91 1.72 10.92
CA ASN A 649 -4.25 3.02 11.01
C ASN A 649 -5.00 3.94 11.97
N GLN A 650 -6.30 4.12 11.80
CA GLN A 650 -7.12 4.94 12.69
C GLN A 650 -7.09 4.47 14.14
N ILE A 651 -7.19 3.16 14.37
CA ILE A 651 -7.12 2.57 15.73
C ILE A 651 -5.74 2.81 16.36
N SER A 652 -4.65 2.79 15.60
CA SER A 652 -3.31 3.03 16.12
C SER A 652 -3.14 4.42 16.74
N HIS A 653 -3.89 5.41 16.28
CA HIS A 653 -3.84 6.78 16.80
C HIS A 653 -4.43 6.94 18.20
N PHE A 654 -5.31 6.05 18.63
CA PHE A 654 -5.97 6.20 19.92
C PHE A 654 -5.83 5.01 20.87
N LEU A 655 -5.38 3.84 20.39
CA LEU A 655 -5.33 2.62 21.19
C LEU A 655 -4.51 2.78 22.48
N LEU A 656 -3.36 3.42 22.43
CA LEU A 656 -2.55 3.72 23.62
C LEU A 656 -3.32 4.61 24.60
N GLY A 657 -4.05 5.58 24.08
CA GLY A 657 -4.85 6.50 24.86
C GLY A 657 -6.00 5.82 25.59
N LEU A 658 -6.64 4.81 24.98
CA LEU A 658 -7.72 4.07 25.62
C LEU A 658 -7.32 3.41 26.94
N ILE A 659 -6.05 3.00 27.04
CA ILE A 659 -5.55 2.22 28.17
C ILE A 659 -4.61 2.99 29.11
N ALA A 660 -4.32 4.26 28.81
CA ALA A 660 -3.31 5.05 29.49
C ALA A 660 -3.55 5.13 31.02
N ASP A 661 -4.80 5.24 31.46
CA ASP A 661 -5.22 5.29 32.85
C ASP A 661 -5.96 4.03 33.34
N ALA A 662 -6.09 3.03 32.49
CA ALA A 662 -6.86 1.83 32.79
C ALA A 662 -6.06 0.85 33.68
N PRO A 663 -6.59 0.47 34.87
CA PRO A 663 -5.99 -0.62 35.61
C PRO A 663 -6.23 -1.95 34.92
N LEU A 664 -5.23 -2.84 35.02
CA LEU A 664 -5.43 -4.22 34.51
C LEU A 664 -6.39 -4.99 35.45
N PRO A 665 -7.34 -5.76 34.90
CA PRO A 665 -8.25 -6.58 35.70
C PRO A 665 -7.53 -7.60 36.59
N SER A 666 -6.37 -8.05 36.20
CA SER A 666 -5.51 -8.94 36.99
C SER A 666 -4.92 -8.30 38.24
N GLY A 667 -5.02 -6.97 38.39
CA GLY A 667 -4.37 -6.22 39.46
C GLY A 667 -2.89 -5.99 39.28
N MET A 668 -2.31 -6.44 38.18
CA MET A 668 -0.92 -6.16 37.80
C MET A 668 -0.76 -4.71 37.35
N SER A 669 0.46 -4.20 37.44
CA SER A 669 0.78 -2.87 36.93
C SER A 669 0.68 -2.84 35.37
N ASN A 670 -0.02 -1.84 34.86
CA ASN A 670 -0.14 -1.66 33.38
C ASN A 670 1.08 -1.00 32.74
N VAL A 671 2.09 -0.61 33.51
CA VAL A 671 3.27 0.14 33.03
C VAL A 671 4.01 -0.61 31.90
N TRP A 672 4.22 -1.91 32.08
CA TRP A 672 4.90 -2.73 31.07
C TRP A 672 4.12 -2.82 29.75
N LEU A 673 2.78 -2.96 29.86
CA LEU A 673 1.89 -3.00 28.71
C LEU A 673 1.88 -1.65 27.97
N LEU A 674 1.80 -0.55 28.72
CA LEU A 674 1.87 0.81 28.14
C LEU A 674 3.19 1.04 27.41
N ARG A 675 4.32 0.67 28.03
CA ARG A 675 5.65 0.79 27.40
C ARG A 675 5.79 -0.07 26.16
N CYS A 676 5.24 -1.29 26.20
CA CYS A 676 5.25 -2.20 25.07
C CYS A 676 4.44 -1.62 23.90
N LEU A 677 3.18 -1.25 24.14
CA LEU A 677 2.30 -0.68 23.13
C LEU A 677 2.85 0.63 22.56
N ARG A 678 3.36 1.52 23.42
CA ARG A 678 4.01 2.75 22.99
C ARG A 678 5.22 2.46 22.08
N GLY A 679 6.08 1.50 22.46
CA GLY A 679 7.23 1.11 21.66
C GLY A 679 6.83 0.69 20.25
N LEU A 680 5.77 -0.12 20.13
CA LEU A 680 5.27 -0.56 18.82
C LEU A 680 4.63 0.59 18.03
N ILE A 681 3.85 1.46 18.67
CA ILE A 681 3.21 2.61 18.00
C ILE A 681 4.26 3.63 17.54
N ASP A 682 5.27 3.92 18.36
CA ASP A 682 6.39 4.78 17.98
C ASP A 682 7.12 4.20 16.76
N PHE A 683 7.39 2.88 16.78
CA PHE A 683 8.00 2.18 15.65
C PHE A 683 7.14 2.31 14.38
N LEU A 684 5.84 2.07 14.48
CA LEU A 684 4.91 2.11 13.36
C LEU A 684 4.86 3.50 12.71
N PHE A 685 4.83 4.57 13.50
CA PHE A 685 4.79 5.93 12.96
C PHE A 685 6.15 6.38 12.43
N LEU A 686 7.24 6.02 13.11
CA LEU A 686 8.60 6.31 12.61
C LEU A 686 8.87 5.58 11.30
N ALA A 687 8.49 4.31 11.16
CA ALA A 687 8.67 3.54 9.93
C ALA A 687 8.05 4.19 8.69
N GLN A 688 7.04 5.05 8.86
CA GLN A 688 6.35 5.74 7.76
C GLN A 688 6.96 7.10 7.40
N TYR A 689 8.09 7.47 7.98
CA TYR A 689 8.74 8.74 7.62
C TYR A 689 9.19 8.73 6.15
N PRO A 690 8.85 9.76 5.39
CA PRO A 690 9.22 9.86 3.98
C PRO A 690 10.71 10.12 3.77
N VAL A 691 11.40 10.55 4.82
CA VAL A 691 12.85 10.74 4.88
C VAL A 691 13.34 10.27 6.24
N HIS A 692 14.28 9.36 6.25
CA HIS A 692 15.02 8.99 7.44
C HIS A 692 16.39 9.64 7.47
N SER A 693 16.78 10.10 8.65
CA SER A 693 18.15 10.46 8.96
C SER A 693 18.78 9.35 9.80
N THR A 694 20.10 9.38 9.94
CA THR A 694 20.82 8.47 10.85
C THR A 694 20.23 8.52 12.27
N THR A 695 19.87 9.72 12.73
CA THR A 695 19.24 9.92 14.06
C THR A 695 17.83 9.33 14.11
N SER A 696 16.98 9.55 13.10
CA SER A 696 15.63 8.98 13.10
C SER A 696 15.63 7.45 12.99
N LEU A 697 16.66 6.86 12.36
CA LEU A 697 16.82 5.40 12.34
C LEU A 697 17.18 4.85 13.72
N ARG A 698 18.00 5.56 14.53
CA ARG A 698 18.24 5.17 15.93
C ARG A 698 16.95 5.22 16.74
N LEU A 699 16.12 6.24 16.56
CA LEU A 699 14.82 6.30 17.24
C LEU A 699 13.91 5.12 16.87
N LEU A 700 14.01 4.64 15.63
CA LEU A 700 13.28 3.45 15.18
C LEU A 700 13.82 2.19 15.89
N GLU A 701 15.12 2.05 16.03
CA GLU A 701 15.78 0.99 16.79
C GLU A 701 15.36 1.03 18.27
N ASP A 702 15.44 2.22 18.90
CA ASP A 702 15.06 2.42 20.31
C ASP A 702 13.57 2.08 20.57
N ALA A 703 12.69 2.39 19.60
CA ALA A 703 11.26 2.06 19.70
C ALA A 703 11.04 0.54 19.65
N LEU A 704 11.75 -0.17 18.78
CA LEU A 704 11.69 -1.62 18.69
C LEU A 704 12.26 -2.30 19.95
N GLU A 705 13.37 -1.79 20.48
CA GLU A 705 13.95 -2.28 21.72
C GLU A 705 12.96 -2.13 22.89
N ARG A 706 12.30 -0.97 23.02
CA ARG A 706 11.25 -0.76 24.03
C ARG A 706 10.10 -1.75 23.89
N PHE A 707 9.65 -2.04 22.68
CA PHE A 707 8.65 -3.07 22.44
C PHE A 707 9.12 -4.43 22.95
N HIS A 708 10.31 -4.88 22.53
CA HIS A 708 10.83 -6.18 22.91
C HIS A 708 11.12 -6.30 24.41
N ALA A 709 11.65 -5.27 25.05
CA ALA A 709 11.93 -5.25 26.49
C ALA A 709 10.68 -5.39 27.37
N ASN A 710 9.50 -5.03 26.84
CA ASN A 710 8.27 -4.99 27.61
C ASN A 710 7.20 -6.00 27.16
N LYS A 711 7.39 -6.71 26.04
CA LYS A 711 6.37 -7.62 25.48
C LYS A 711 6.06 -8.81 26.37
N GLN A 712 6.96 -9.19 27.30
CA GLN A 712 6.79 -10.30 28.23
C GLN A 712 5.50 -10.19 29.06
N ILE A 713 4.99 -8.97 29.26
CA ILE A 713 3.73 -8.75 29.97
C ILE A 713 2.57 -9.57 29.41
N PHE A 714 2.53 -9.84 28.10
CA PHE A 714 1.46 -10.65 27.50
C PHE A 714 1.58 -12.14 27.81
N VAL A 715 2.78 -12.61 28.15
CA VAL A 715 2.97 -13.97 28.68
C VAL A 715 2.60 -13.99 30.17
N ASP A 716 2.98 -12.98 30.93
CA ASP A 716 2.67 -12.86 32.36
C ASP A 716 1.16 -12.73 32.62
N LEU A 717 0.41 -12.23 31.64
CA LEU A 717 -1.05 -12.18 31.65
C LEU A 717 -1.73 -13.41 31.05
N ASP A 718 -0.97 -14.45 30.68
CA ASP A 718 -1.44 -15.70 30.04
C ASP A 718 -2.20 -15.48 28.70
N ILE A 719 -1.96 -14.35 28.04
CA ILE A 719 -2.53 -14.03 26.72
C ILE A 719 -1.76 -14.74 25.60
N ARG A 720 -0.44 -14.93 25.82
CA ARG A 720 0.45 -15.58 24.85
C ARG A 720 1.38 -16.56 25.55
N SER A 721 1.62 -17.68 24.88
CA SER A 721 2.69 -18.63 25.33
C SER A 721 4.06 -18.26 24.78
N ASN A 722 4.14 -17.55 23.68
CA ASN A 722 5.39 -17.15 22.98
C ASN A 722 5.13 -16.07 21.93
N PHE A 723 6.21 -15.60 21.32
CA PHE A 723 6.16 -14.59 20.24
C PHE A 723 6.71 -15.12 18.92
N HIS A 724 6.56 -16.40 18.62
CA HIS A 724 7.05 -17.01 17.38
C HIS A 724 6.25 -16.56 16.15
N ILE A 725 6.22 -15.26 15.89
CA ILE A 725 5.52 -14.61 14.78
C ILE A 725 6.56 -14.01 13.83
N PRO A 726 6.71 -14.55 12.60
CA PRO A 726 7.70 -14.05 11.65
C PRO A 726 7.61 -12.54 11.37
N LYS A 727 6.39 -11.98 11.38
CA LYS A 727 6.16 -10.54 11.17
C LYS A 727 6.76 -9.69 12.30
N ILE A 728 6.78 -10.17 13.54
CA ILE A 728 7.44 -9.49 14.67
C ILE A 728 8.96 -9.51 14.49
N HIS A 729 9.53 -10.66 14.16
CA HIS A 729 10.96 -10.76 13.90
C HIS A 729 11.41 -9.84 12.78
N PHE A 730 10.60 -9.74 11.73
CA PHE A 730 10.95 -8.97 10.52
C PHE A 730 11.16 -7.47 10.83
N LEU A 731 10.61 -6.93 11.91
CA LEU A 731 10.83 -5.55 12.35
C LEU A 731 12.33 -5.23 12.53
N ASN A 732 13.14 -6.21 12.90
CA ASN A 732 14.59 -6.07 13.04
C ASN A 732 15.32 -5.74 11.72
N HIS A 733 14.67 -5.97 10.58
CA HIS A 733 15.26 -5.70 9.26
C HIS A 733 14.92 -4.31 8.70
N TYR A 734 14.04 -3.55 9.36
CA TYR A 734 13.55 -2.26 8.86
C TYR A 734 14.67 -1.24 8.66
N VAL A 735 15.49 -1.05 9.67
CA VAL A 735 16.58 -0.06 9.62
C VAL A 735 17.57 -0.37 8.50
N GLU A 736 17.98 -1.63 8.37
CA GLU A 736 18.91 -2.02 7.31
C GLU A 736 18.27 -1.90 5.92
N CYS A 737 16.97 -2.20 5.78
CA CYS A 737 16.25 -2.00 4.51
C CYS A 737 16.21 -0.54 4.08
N VAL A 738 15.97 0.38 5.03
CA VAL A 738 16.02 1.83 4.72
C VAL A 738 17.41 2.24 4.27
N LYS A 739 18.45 1.80 4.97
CA LYS A 739 19.85 2.08 4.59
C LYS A 739 20.21 1.54 3.21
N GLN A 740 19.62 0.39 2.81
CA GLN A 740 19.90 -0.26 1.54
C GLN A 740 19.09 0.34 0.37
N LEU A 741 17.79 0.52 0.55
CA LEU A 741 16.86 0.74 -0.57
C LEU A 741 16.07 2.07 -0.47
N GLY A 742 16.25 2.84 0.60
CA GLY A 742 15.42 4.02 0.89
C GLY A 742 14.20 3.69 1.75
N THR A 743 13.33 4.67 1.97
CA THR A 743 12.17 4.57 2.86
C THR A 743 11.05 3.68 2.31
N PHE A 744 10.18 3.17 3.20
CA PHE A 744 9.19 2.13 2.85
C PHE A 744 8.06 2.61 1.95
N ASP A 745 7.83 3.90 1.85
CA ASP A 745 6.91 4.46 0.86
C ASP A 745 7.38 4.25 -0.61
N ASN A 746 8.62 3.76 -0.83
CA ASN A 746 9.06 3.20 -2.10
C ASN A 746 8.42 1.84 -2.42
N PHE A 747 8.01 1.06 -1.41
CA PHE A 747 7.74 -0.39 -1.50
C PHE A 747 6.42 -0.79 -0.81
N ASN A 748 5.52 0.14 -0.51
CA ASN A 748 4.27 -0.16 0.16
C ASN A 748 3.29 -0.90 -0.78
N THR A 749 2.80 -2.06 -0.34
CA THR A 749 1.82 -2.87 -1.09
C THR A 749 0.47 -2.17 -1.26
N GLU A 750 0.12 -1.21 -0.42
CA GLU A 750 -1.10 -0.41 -0.54
C GLU A 750 -1.25 0.20 -1.95
N TYR A 751 -0.13 0.66 -2.54
CA TYR A 751 -0.16 1.17 -3.90
C TYR A 751 -0.44 0.06 -4.93
N THR A 752 0.17 -1.11 -4.79
CA THR A 752 -0.05 -2.23 -5.73
C THR A 752 -1.45 -2.83 -5.57
N GLU A 753 -2.02 -2.85 -4.35
CA GLU A 753 -3.44 -3.18 -4.14
C GLU A 753 -4.37 -2.21 -4.86
N ARG A 754 -4.03 -0.91 -4.88
CA ARG A 754 -4.79 0.07 -5.67
C ARG A 754 -4.76 -0.27 -7.16
N LEU A 755 -3.61 -0.76 -7.69
CA LEU A 755 -3.50 -1.19 -9.08
C LEU A 755 -4.37 -2.42 -9.39
N HIS A 756 -4.66 -3.28 -8.40
CA HIS A 756 -5.58 -4.39 -8.58
C HIS A 756 -6.98 -3.93 -8.99
N ILE A 757 -7.42 -2.74 -8.53
CA ILE A 757 -8.71 -2.19 -8.94
C ILE A 757 -8.67 -1.90 -10.44
N ASP A 758 -7.70 -1.11 -10.90
CA ASP A 758 -7.65 -0.62 -12.27
C ASP A 758 -7.26 -1.70 -13.29
N MET A 759 -6.37 -2.62 -12.89
CA MET A 759 -5.72 -3.57 -13.80
C MET A 759 -6.15 -5.03 -13.62
N ALA A 760 -6.95 -5.35 -12.61
CA ALA A 760 -7.49 -6.70 -12.44
C ALA A 760 -9.02 -6.67 -12.31
N LYS A 761 -9.58 -5.94 -11.34
CA LYS A 761 -11.02 -5.92 -11.07
C LYS A 761 -11.80 -5.22 -12.19
N ASP A 762 -11.43 -4.00 -12.55
CA ASP A 762 -12.09 -3.26 -13.65
C ASP A 762 -11.90 -3.98 -14.99
N ALA A 763 -10.69 -4.50 -15.24
CA ALA A 763 -10.42 -5.28 -16.45
C ALA A 763 -11.32 -6.52 -16.53
N TYR A 764 -11.50 -7.26 -15.42
CA TYR A 764 -12.40 -8.41 -15.38
C TYR A 764 -13.87 -8.02 -15.60
N TRP A 765 -14.33 -6.94 -14.97
CA TRP A 765 -15.71 -6.47 -15.14
C TRP A 765 -16.01 -5.97 -16.56
N ALA A 766 -14.98 -5.59 -17.31
CA ALA A 766 -15.10 -5.21 -18.72
C ALA A 766 -15.21 -6.41 -19.68
N THR A 767 -15.11 -7.65 -19.17
CA THR A 767 -15.19 -8.88 -19.97
C THR A 767 -16.59 -9.49 -19.97
N ASN A 768 -16.81 -10.45 -20.85
CA ASN A 768 -18.03 -11.31 -20.83
C ASN A 768 -17.91 -12.48 -19.84
N LYS A 769 -16.85 -12.55 -19.03
CA LYS A 769 -16.54 -13.58 -18.03
C LYS A 769 -16.29 -14.98 -18.62
N LYS A 770 -15.96 -15.07 -19.91
CA LYS A 770 -15.53 -16.28 -20.62
C LYS A 770 -14.17 -15.98 -21.23
N ASP A 771 -13.17 -16.85 -20.99
CA ASP A 771 -11.78 -16.57 -21.38
C ASP A 771 -11.35 -15.15 -21.01
N GLU A 772 -11.58 -14.84 -19.75
CA GLU A 772 -11.49 -13.47 -19.24
C GLU A 772 -10.13 -12.82 -19.49
N PHE A 773 -9.02 -13.54 -19.31
CA PHE A 773 -7.67 -12.94 -19.39
C PHE A 773 -7.33 -12.42 -20.78
N SER A 774 -7.74 -13.11 -21.85
CA SER A 774 -7.58 -12.64 -23.23
C SER A 774 -8.32 -11.32 -23.47
N GLN A 775 -9.49 -11.16 -22.88
CA GLN A 775 -10.28 -9.94 -22.99
C GLN A 775 -9.75 -8.83 -22.07
N MET A 776 -9.32 -9.17 -20.85
CA MET A 776 -8.70 -8.24 -19.91
C MET A 776 -7.45 -7.59 -20.48
N THR A 777 -6.55 -8.39 -21.08
CA THR A 777 -5.33 -7.87 -21.68
C THR A 777 -5.64 -6.93 -22.86
N LYS A 778 -6.59 -7.29 -23.72
CA LYS A 778 -6.98 -6.45 -24.85
C LYS A 778 -7.67 -5.15 -24.42
N TRP A 779 -8.49 -5.21 -23.37
CA TRP A 779 -9.11 -4.02 -22.79
C TRP A 779 -8.06 -3.07 -22.22
N LEU A 780 -7.06 -3.60 -21.50
CA LEU A 780 -5.95 -2.83 -20.97
C LEU A 780 -5.10 -2.17 -22.06
N GLU A 781 -4.76 -2.92 -23.12
CA GLU A 781 -4.01 -2.38 -24.27
C GLU A 781 -4.74 -1.20 -24.90
N ARG A 782 -6.07 -1.30 -25.11
CA ARG A 782 -6.87 -0.20 -25.63
C ARG A 782 -6.88 1.01 -24.70
N LYS A 783 -7.04 0.78 -23.41
CA LYS A 783 -6.99 1.83 -22.38
C LYS A 783 -5.65 2.55 -22.38
N GLU A 784 -4.55 1.81 -22.45
CA GLU A 784 -3.19 2.34 -22.53
C GLU A 784 -2.94 3.15 -23.81
N LYS A 785 -3.44 2.71 -24.96
CA LYS A 785 -3.38 3.47 -26.23
C LYS A 785 -4.09 4.81 -26.12
N ILE A 786 -5.31 4.82 -25.57
CA ILE A 786 -6.09 6.06 -25.33
C ILE A 786 -5.32 7.01 -24.41
N MET A 787 -4.76 6.49 -23.32
CA MET A 787 -4.03 7.31 -22.36
C MET A 787 -2.72 7.86 -22.96
N LYS A 788 -2.01 7.09 -23.78
CA LYS A 788 -0.81 7.58 -24.48
C LYS A 788 -1.15 8.64 -25.50
N HIS A 789 -2.23 8.45 -26.24
CA HIS A 789 -2.71 9.45 -27.19
C HIS A 789 -3.13 10.76 -26.50
N GLU A 790 -3.73 10.68 -25.31
CA GLU A 790 -4.05 11.86 -24.53
C GLU A 790 -2.78 12.62 -24.10
N SER A 791 -1.77 11.92 -23.60
CA SER A 791 -0.48 12.53 -23.24
C SER A 791 0.17 13.20 -24.45
N TYR A 792 0.08 12.57 -25.63
CA TYR A 792 0.57 13.13 -26.89
C TYR A 792 -0.17 14.40 -27.30
N ILE A 793 -1.50 14.40 -27.22
CA ILE A 793 -2.32 15.60 -27.53
C ILE A 793 -1.93 16.74 -26.59
N LEU A 794 -1.85 16.46 -25.27
CA LEU A 794 -1.45 17.47 -24.30
C LEU A 794 -0.06 18.05 -24.59
N TRP A 795 0.90 17.20 -24.97
CA TRP A 795 2.22 17.64 -25.37
C TRP A 795 2.19 18.55 -26.60
N MET A 796 1.33 18.24 -27.59
CA MET A 796 1.11 19.09 -28.76
C MET A 796 0.47 20.43 -28.39
N GLU A 797 -0.56 20.43 -27.53
CA GLU A 797 -1.24 21.64 -27.05
C GLU A 797 -0.30 22.56 -26.27
N LEU A 798 0.68 22.02 -25.56
CA LEU A 798 1.70 22.76 -24.81
C LEU A 798 2.90 23.20 -25.66
N GLY A 799 2.81 23.14 -26.99
CA GLY A 799 3.86 23.59 -27.90
C GLY A 799 5.08 22.69 -27.92
N GLU A 800 4.86 21.39 -27.83
CA GLU A 800 5.90 20.33 -27.84
C GLU A 800 6.79 20.33 -26.57
N HIS A 801 6.29 20.91 -25.50
CA HIS A 801 6.96 20.84 -24.19
C HIS A 801 6.24 19.83 -23.28
N PRO A 802 7.00 19.08 -22.46
CA PRO A 802 6.37 18.26 -21.44
C PRO A 802 5.58 19.17 -20.46
N PRO A 803 4.43 18.70 -19.94
CA PRO A 803 3.71 19.47 -18.95
C PRO A 803 4.61 19.75 -17.74
N LEU A 804 4.72 21.02 -17.35
CA LEU A 804 5.42 21.41 -16.13
C LEU A 804 4.61 20.90 -14.93
N TYR A 805 4.98 19.73 -14.45
CA TYR A 805 4.48 19.25 -13.18
C TYR A 805 5.15 20.05 -12.06
N LEU A 806 4.38 20.44 -11.06
CA LEU A 806 4.91 21.08 -9.87
C LEU A 806 6.14 20.32 -9.40
N HIS A 807 7.29 21.00 -9.45
CA HIS A 807 8.56 20.41 -9.13
C HIS A 807 8.51 19.73 -7.77
N HIS A 808 9.20 18.63 -7.69
CA HIS A 808 9.57 17.92 -6.49
C HIS A 808 9.75 18.89 -5.33
N ILE A 809 8.79 18.90 -4.40
CA ILE A 809 8.97 19.57 -3.13
C ILE A 809 9.96 18.70 -2.36
N PRO A 810 11.17 19.20 -2.06
CA PRO A 810 12.15 18.39 -1.36
C PRO A 810 11.55 17.77 -0.11
N PRO A 811 11.87 16.52 0.21
CA PRO A 811 11.35 15.84 1.39
C PRO A 811 11.62 16.70 2.63
N GLY A 812 10.58 17.08 3.35
CA GLY A 812 10.65 17.93 4.54
C GLY A 812 10.36 19.40 4.32
N LEU A 813 10.20 19.88 3.07
CA LEU A 813 9.66 21.21 2.79
C LEU A 813 8.14 21.20 2.78
N ASN A 814 7.64 21.87 3.75
CA ASN A 814 6.33 22.45 4.02
C ASN A 814 5.23 22.20 3.00
N THR A 815 4.38 21.32 3.38
CA THR A 815 2.98 21.45 3.02
C THR A 815 2.35 22.56 3.88
N SER A 816 2.28 23.77 3.37
CA SER A 816 1.54 24.84 4.02
C SER A 816 0.08 24.45 4.11
N ARG A 817 -0.50 24.52 5.32
CA ARG A 817 -1.93 24.33 5.52
C ARG A 817 -2.65 25.64 5.25
N ILE A 818 -3.65 25.61 4.37
CA ILE A 818 -4.47 26.77 4.07
C ILE A 818 -5.75 26.69 4.90
N LEU A 819 -6.02 27.74 5.68
CA LEU A 819 -7.24 27.86 6.44
C LEU A 819 -8.38 28.21 5.47
N LYS A 820 -9.47 27.45 5.52
CA LYS A 820 -10.63 27.63 4.67
C LYS A 820 -11.92 27.66 5.50
N MET A 821 -12.77 28.61 5.20
CA MET A 821 -14.11 28.72 5.77
C MET A 821 -15.18 28.73 4.68
N ALA A 822 -16.40 28.34 5.04
CA ALA A 822 -17.53 28.47 4.13
C ALA A 822 -17.75 29.92 3.74
N LYS A 823 -18.13 30.18 2.50
CA LYS A 823 -18.45 31.53 1.98
C LYS A 823 -19.61 32.19 2.75
N HIS A 824 -20.56 31.38 3.16
CA HIS A 824 -21.73 31.83 3.92
C HIS A 824 -21.72 31.21 5.31
N PRO A 825 -22.17 31.96 6.34
CA PRO A 825 -22.26 31.38 7.69
C PRO A 825 -23.33 30.29 7.74
N SER A 826 -23.13 29.28 8.57
CA SER A 826 -24.12 28.23 8.81
C SER A 826 -25.40 28.76 9.46
N VAL A 827 -25.29 29.86 10.23
CA VAL A 827 -26.41 30.63 10.77
C VAL A 827 -26.09 32.10 10.59
N ASN A 828 -26.90 32.80 9.78
CA ASN A 828 -26.65 34.20 9.44
C ASN A 828 -26.83 35.17 10.59
N THR A 829 -27.84 34.95 11.45
CA THR A 829 -28.17 35.83 12.58
C THR A 829 -28.50 34.97 13.78
N LEU A 830 -27.68 35.05 14.81
CA LEU A 830 -27.80 34.33 16.04
C LEU A 830 -27.70 35.32 17.23
N ASN A 831 -28.71 35.38 18.06
CA ASN A 831 -28.67 36.23 19.26
C ASN A 831 -27.64 35.72 20.26
N LEU A 832 -27.02 36.63 21.03
CA LEU A 832 -26.00 36.20 22.01
C LEU A 832 -26.58 35.27 23.09
N SER A 833 -27.87 35.37 23.44
CA SER A 833 -28.54 34.41 24.30
C SER A 833 -28.59 33.01 23.70
N ASP A 834 -28.95 32.90 22.41
CA ASP A 834 -29.00 31.61 21.75
C ASP A 834 -27.62 30.97 21.66
N VAL A 835 -26.56 31.75 21.53
CA VAL A 835 -25.19 31.26 21.60
C VAL A 835 -24.86 30.62 22.93
N VAL A 836 -25.30 31.24 24.02
CA VAL A 836 -25.12 30.67 25.36
C VAL A 836 -25.90 29.35 25.49
N ASP A 837 -27.19 29.39 25.12
CA ASP A 837 -28.11 28.28 25.39
C ASP A 837 -27.86 27.07 24.46
N ARG A 838 -27.61 27.30 23.17
CA ARG A 838 -27.49 26.23 22.17
C ARG A 838 -26.06 25.73 21.99
N TYR A 839 -25.06 26.61 22.13
CA TYR A 839 -23.64 26.28 21.90
C TYR A 839 -22.86 26.13 23.23
N GLY A 840 -23.49 26.37 24.37
CA GLY A 840 -22.85 26.27 25.67
C GLY A 840 -21.77 27.32 25.95
N ALA A 841 -21.78 28.45 25.22
CA ALA A 841 -20.76 29.50 25.32
C ALA A 841 -21.05 30.48 26.45
N THR A 842 -21.16 29.98 27.68
CA THR A 842 -21.64 30.70 28.87
C THR A 842 -20.90 32.02 29.13
N PHE A 843 -19.61 32.07 28.92
CA PHE A 843 -18.76 33.24 29.20
C PHE A 843 -18.44 34.08 27.96
N LEU A 844 -19.17 33.90 26.86
CA LEU A 844 -18.91 34.58 25.60
C LEU A 844 -18.84 36.11 25.74
N ARG A 845 -19.82 36.70 26.45
CA ARG A 845 -19.89 38.16 26.57
C ARG A 845 -18.64 38.71 27.28
N ALA A 846 -18.26 38.12 28.41
CA ALA A 846 -17.06 38.50 29.18
C ALA A 846 -15.77 38.27 28.37
N ALA A 847 -15.66 37.12 27.71
CA ALA A 847 -14.51 36.81 26.84
C ALA A 847 -14.37 37.79 25.66
N LEU A 848 -15.51 38.16 25.05
CA LEU A 848 -15.54 39.14 23.98
C LEU A 848 -15.17 40.55 24.46
N SER A 849 -15.69 40.99 25.64
CA SER A 849 -15.30 42.25 26.23
C SER A 849 -13.80 42.34 26.49
N ARG A 850 -13.21 41.30 27.04
CA ARG A 850 -11.75 41.19 27.23
C ARG A 850 -10.99 41.30 25.95
N TYR A 851 -11.44 40.56 24.92
CA TYR A 851 -10.82 40.58 23.58
C TYR A 851 -10.85 42.01 22.99
N VAL A 852 -11.98 42.69 23.04
CA VAL A 852 -12.15 44.05 22.50
C VAL A 852 -11.31 45.07 23.30
N VAL A 853 -11.27 44.98 24.61
CA VAL A 853 -10.44 45.89 25.47
C VAL A 853 -8.95 45.68 25.16
N GLN A 854 -8.53 44.41 25.08
CA GLN A 854 -7.12 44.08 24.74
C GLN A 854 -6.72 44.59 23.37
N LEU A 855 -7.62 44.44 22.38
CA LEU A 855 -7.40 44.90 21.02
C LEU A 855 -7.29 46.44 20.95
N LYS A 856 -8.15 47.15 21.65
CA LYS A 856 -8.19 48.64 21.69
C LYS A 856 -7.10 49.25 22.54
N ASN A 857 -6.73 48.59 23.62
CA ASN A 857 -5.81 49.08 24.62
C ASN A 857 -4.79 48.00 25.04
N PRO A 858 -3.89 47.57 24.17
CA PRO A 858 -2.96 46.46 24.44
C PRO A 858 -2.00 46.74 25.61
N GLN A 859 -1.88 47.99 26.03
CA GLN A 859 -1.02 48.44 27.17
C GLN A 859 -1.66 48.22 28.54
N LEU A 860 -3.01 48.01 28.63
CA LEU A 860 -3.67 47.82 29.86
C LEU A 860 -3.43 46.43 30.45
N THR A 861 -3.08 46.38 31.72
CA THR A 861 -2.85 45.11 32.44
C THR A 861 -3.43 45.19 33.86
N GLY A 862 -3.63 44.03 34.50
CA GLY A 862 -4.09 43.93 35.86
C GLY A 862 -5.45 44.59 36.09
N ARG A 863 -5.64 45.26 37.27
CA ARG A 863 -6.91 45.84 37.67
C ARG A 863 -7.47 46.85 36.69
N ARG A 864 -6.61 47.69 36.08
CA ARG A 864 -7.05 48.66 35.06
C ARG A 864 -7.64 48.03 33.82
N PHE A 865 -7.15 46.87 33.46
CA PHE A 865 -7.71 46.07 32.35
C PHE A 865 -9.11 45.54 32.73
N GLU A 866 -9.27 44.97 33.89
CA GLU A 866 -10.56 44.45 34.35
C GLU A 866 -11.61 45.60 34.54
N ASP A 867 -11.20 46.72 35.10
CA ASP A 867 -12.06 47.91 35.22
C ASP A 867 -12.53 48.40 33.80
N ALA A 868 -11.66 48.32 32.81
CA ALA A 868 -12.02 48.70 31.43
C ALA A 868 -12.93 47.64 30.77
N VAL A 869 -12.76 46.36 31.09
CA VAL A 869 -13.67 45.28 30.63
C VAL A 869 -15.05 45.45 31.20
N ASP A 870 -15.18 45.74 32.50
CA ASP A 870 -16.45 45.93 33.19
C ASP A 870 -17.19 47.19 32.70
N ALA A 871 -16.44 48.23 32.37
CA ALA A 871 -16.99 49.49 31.82
C ALA A 871 -17.41 49.39 30.32
N LEU A 872 -17.03 48.31 29.65
CA LEU A 872 -17.28 48.19 28.20
C LEU A 872 -18.72 47.76 27.90
N PHE A 873 -19.50 48.63 27.24
CA PHE A 873 -20.76 48.26 26.68
C PHE A 873 -20.59 47.61 25.29
N LEU A 874 -20.91 46.32 25.20
CA LEU A 874 -20.91 45.61 23.91
C LEU A 874 -22.28 45.83 23.21
N GLY A 875 -22.31 46.71 22.24
CA GLY A 875 -23.48 46.97 21.42
C GLY A 875 -23.76 45.89 20.32
N VAL A 876 -23.37 44.66 20.52
CA VAL A 876 -23.54 43.57 19.55
C VAL A 876 -24.72 42.70 19.97
N PRO A 877 -25.90 42.83 19.27
CA PRO A 877 -27.06 42.04 19.61
C PRO A 877 -27.04 40.62 19.05
N SER A 878 -26.37 40.41 17.95
CA SER A 878 -26.33 39.15 17.23
C SER A 878 -25.00 38.95 16.49
N VAL A 879 -24.71 37.71 16.14
CA VAL A 879 -23.49 37.29 15.43
C VAL A 879 -23.87 36.29 14.32
N SER A 880 -23.02 36.15 13.32
CA SER A 880 -23.11 35.06 12.36
C SER A 880 -22.24 33.90 12.79
N ALA A 881 -22.78 32.69 12.77
CA ALA A 881 -22.05 31.49 13.24
C ALA A 881 -21.61 30.60 12.07
N TYR A 882 -20.36 30.13 12.12
CA TYR A 882 -19.79 29.15 11.21
C TYR A 882 -19.54 27.86 11.99
N HIS A 883 -20.15 26.77 11.58
CA HIS A 883 -20.03 25.50 12.32
C HIS A 883 -18.69 24.80 12.09
N ARG A 884 -17.97 25.09 11.00
CA ARG A 884 -16.78 24.35 10.59
C ARG A 884 -15.65 25.25 10.10
N VAL A 885 -14.42 24.87 10.41
CA VAL A 885 -13.20 25.44 9.89
C VAL A 885 -12.40 24.31 9.28
N LYS A 886 -11.98 24.42 8.03
CA LYS A 886 -11.15 23.42 7.34
C LYS A 886 -9.71 23.91 7.20
N TYR A 887 -8.79 22.97 7.24
CA TYR A 887 -7.40 23.17 6.87
C TYR A 887 -7.12 22.33 5.64
N LEU A 888 -6.83 22.98 4.54
CA LEU A 888 -6.46 22.32 3.30
C LEU A 888 -4.97 22.13 3.23
N ARG A 889 -4.54 21.06 2.59
CA ARG A 889 -3.16 20.76 2.24
C ARG A 889 -3.11 20.29 0.79
N TYR A 890 -2.15 20.79 0.03
CA TYR A 890 -1.89 20.24 -1.28
C TYR A 890 -1.32 18.82 -1.14
N ASP A 891 -1.98 17.86 -1.73
CA ASP A 891 -1.48 16.50 -1.80
C ASP A 891 -0.70 16.32 -3.11
N VAL A 892 0.59 16.06 -2.96
CA VAL A 892 1.50 15.89 -4.10
C VAL A 892 1.15 14.65 -4.92
N PHE A 893 0.52 13.63 -4.32
CA PHE A 893 0.21 12.38 -5.01
C PHE A 893 -1.07 12.46 -5.84
N SER A 894 -2.12 13.01 -5.29
CA SER A 894 -3.37 13.22 -6.03
C SER A 894 -3.37 14.53 -6.85
N GLU A 895 -2.39 15.41 -6.61
CA GLU A 895 -2.29 16.75 -7.23
C GLU A 895 -3.52 17.62 -6.94
N THR A 896 -4.16 17.41 -5.79
CA THR A 896 -5.38 18.12 -5.38
C THR A 896 -5.21 18.73 -3.99
N MET A 897 -6.12 19.67 -3.68
CA MET A 897 -6.23 20.21 -2.33
C MET A 897 -7.11 19.29 -1.49
N LEU A 898 -6.49 18.55 -0.57
CA LEU A 898 -7.20 17.70 0.38
C LEU A 898 -7.47 18.44 1.69
N THR A 899 -8.60 18.10 2.32
CA THR A 899 -8.87 18.53 3.69
C THR A 899 -7.92 17.78 4.64
N ALA A 900 -6.89 18.47 5.11
CA ALA A 900 -5.90 17.89 6.02
C ALA A 900 -6.45 17.77 7.44
N ASP A 901 -7.39 18.65 7.82
CA ASP A 901 -8.01 18.69 9.14
C ASP A 901 -9.26 19.55 9.14
N SER A 902 -10.16 19.32 10.10
CA SER A 902 -11.39 20.09 10.25
C SER A 902 -11.77 20.20 11.72
N ILE A 903 -12.15 21.41 12.13
CA ILE A 903 -12.57 21.69 13.50
C ILE A 903 -14.03 22.12 13.49
N HIS A 904 -14.89 21.39 14.17
CA HIS A 904 -16.33 21.63 14.23
C HIS A 904 -16.74 22.32 15.53
N ALA A 905 -17.82 23.11 15.43
CA ALA A 905 -18.55 23.64 16.58
C ALA A 905 -20.03 23.77 16.18
N GLN A 906 -20.73 22.66 16.26
CA GLN A 906 -22.11 22.50 15.80
C GLN A 906 -22.97 22.11 16.99
N PRO A 907 -24.08 22.82 17.25
CA PRO A 907 -24.98 22.46 18.32
C PRO A 907 -25.81 21.24 17.98
N GLY A 908 -26.37 20.58 19.00
CA GLY A 908 -27.31 19.49 18.81
C GLY A 908 -28.49 19.91 17.92
N ARG A 909 -28.92 19.02 17.07
CA ARG A 909 -30.00 19.25 16.09
C ARG A 909 -30.85 18.00 15.92
N ARG A 910 -32.01 18.17 15.31
CA ARG A 910 -32.81 17.05 14.82
C ARG A 910 -32.46 16.78 13.37
N ASP A 911 -32.31 15.53 13.02
CA ASP A 911 -32.07 15.08 11.64
C ASP A 911 -33.38 15.11 10.81
N LYS A 912 -33.29 14.71 9.52
CA LYS A 912 -34.44 14.64 8.63
C LYS A 912 -35.53 13.63 9.07
N TYR A 913 -35.20 12.73 9.99
CA TYR A 913 -36.11 11.73 10.57
C TYR A 913 -36.58 12.10 11.97
N ASP A 914 -36.40 13.37 12.39
CA ASP A 914 -36.72 13.90 13.71
C ASP A 914 -35.95 13.24 14.88
N ARG A 915 -34.85 12.52 14.60
CA ARG A 915 -33.96 11.95 15.63
C ARG A 915 -33.04 13.05 16.15
N TRP A 916 -32.77 13.02 17.45
CA TRP A 916 -31.80 13.94 18.02
C TRP A 916 -30.38 13.52 17.68
N VAL A 917 -29.59 14.44 17.12
CA VAL A 917 -28.16 14.33 16.89
C VAL A 917 -27.45 15.27 17.84
N ASP A 918 -26.55 14.74 18.65
CA ASP A 918 -25.82 15.51 19.65
C ASP A 918 -24.89 16.56 19.01
N GLY A 919 -24.65 17.63 19.76
CA GLY A 919 -23.74 18.68 19.32
C GLY A 919 -22.30 18.21 19.25
N ARG A 920 -21.58 18.66 18.21
CA ARG A 920 -20.17 18.36 18.01
C ARG A 920 -19.31 19.59 18.27
N PHE A 921 -18.48 19.53 19.31
CA PHE A 921 -17.57 20.61 19.73
C PHE A 921 -16.14 20.05 19.84
N ASP A 922 -15.38 20.19 18.76
CA ASP A 922 -14.04 19.62 18.68
C ASP A 922 -13.06 20.36 19.60
N THR A 923 -12.08 19.63 20.09
CA THR A 923 -10.96 20.18 20.84
C THR A 923 -9.86 20.57 19.86
N ALA A 924 -9.24 21.73 20.07
CA ALA A 924 -8.22 22.27 19.16
C ALA A 924 -6.94 22.65 19.90
N LEU A 925 -5.83 22.55 19.19
CA LEU A 925 -4.57 23.14 19.60
C LEU A 925 -4.54 24.60 19.15
N VAL A 926 -4.34 25.52 20.10
CA VAL A 926 -4.41 26.97 19.90
C VAL A 926 -3.04 27.60 20.19
N HIS A 927 -2.56 28.43 19.27
CA HIS A 927 -1.34 29.17 19.45
C HIS A 927 -1.56 30.36 20.40
N ILE A 928 -0.75 30.47 21.45
CA ILE A 928 -0.94 31.46 22.52
C ILE A 928 0.07 32.61 22.47
N THR A 929 1.17 32.45 21.73
CA THR A 929 2.24 33.47 21.60
C THR A 929 2.15 34.13 20.23
N ASP A 930 2.60 35.39 20.13
CA ASP A 930 2.70 36.13 18.85
C ASP A 930 4.10 35.98 18.21
N ASN A 931 4.94 35.08 18.70
CA ASN A 931 6.28 34.86 18.18
C ASN A 931 6.26 34.14 16.84
N GLU A 932 6.86 34.70 15.82
CA GLU A 932 7.05 34.14 14.48
C GLU A 932 8.19 33.08 14.41
N GLY A 933 8.79 32.75 15.54
CA GLY A 933 9.86 31.76 15.62
C GLY A 933 9.39 30.29 15.50
N PRO A 934 10.31 29.32 15.47
CA PRO A 934 9.95 27.89 15.43
C PRO A 934 9.11 27.51 16.66
N LEU A 935 7.93 26.98 16.42
CA LEU A 935 6.94 26.60 17.43
C LEU A 935 7.48 25.57 18.43
N LYS A 936 7.54 25.94 19.68
CA LYS A 936 7.73 25.02 20.78
C LYS A 936 6.36 24.58 21.28
N LEU A 937 5.93 23.37 20.90
CA LEU A 937 4.58 22.86 21.07
C LEU A 937 4.02 23.12 22.49
N THR A 938 4.78 22.79 23.52
CA THR A 938 4.35 22.91 24.92
C THR A 938 4.41 24.32 25.49
N GLN A 939 5.20 25.22 24.90
CA GLN A 939 5.37 26.61 25.37
C GLN A 939 4.49 27.59 24.60
N ASP A 940 4.32 27.37 23.30
CA ASP A 940 3.63 28.27 22.38
C ASP A 940 2.19 27.90 22.10
N THR A 941 1.74 26.70 22.52
CA THR A 941 0.39 26.23 22.27
C THR A 941 -0.32 25.75 23.53
N ARG A 942 -1.64 25.78 23.49
CA ARG A 942 -2.52 25.29 24.54
C ARG A 942 -3.73 24.59 23.96
N VAL A 943 -4.24 23.58 24.64
CA VAL A 943 -5.45 22.87 24.21
C VAL A 943 -6.67 23.65 24.67
N ALA A 944 -7.67 23.77 23.80
CA ALA A 944 -8.94 24.38 24.11
C ALA A 944 -10.08 23.65 23.42
N GLN A 945 -11.24 23.56 24.08
CA GLN A 945 -12.47 23.10 23.47
C GLN A 945 -13.10 24.29 22.75
N LYS A 946 -13.38 24.13 21.46
CA LYS A 946 -14.01 25.16 20.64
C LYS A 946 -15.53 25.03 20.76
N SER A 947 -16.19 26.08 21.20
CA SER A 947 -17.65 26.09 21.33
C SER A 947 -18.35 26.81 20.18
N SER A 948 -17.68 27.71 19.45
CA SER A 948 -18.29 28.40 18.31
C SER A 948 -17.29 29.26 17.51
N ASN A 949 -17.61 29.56 16.24
CA ASN A 949 -16.94 30.56 15.42
C ASN A 949 -17.91 31.68 15.06
N TYR A 950 -17.50 32.90 15.22
CA TYR A 950 -18.33 34.06 14.93
C TYR A 950 -17.64 35.02 13.99
N LEU A 951 -18.45 35.62 13.11
CA LEU A 951 -18.08 36.80 12.38
C LEU A 951 -18.59 38.03 13.13
N PHE A 952 -17.71 38.88 13.60
CA PHE A 952 -18.08 40.14 14.20
C PHE A 952 -17.97 41.25 13.15
N ASN A 953 -19.12 41.73 12.66
CA ASN A 953 -19.16 42.93 11.84
C ASN A 953 -19.13 44.14 12.78
N GLY A 954 -18.02 44.85 12.90
CA GLY A 954 -18.02 46.09 13.66
C GLY A 954 -16.79 46.41 14.50
N VAL A 955 -15.68 45.71 14.33
CA VAL A 955 -14.39 46.14 14.90
C VAL A 955 -13.61 46.83 13.77
N PRO A 956 -13.47 48.17 13.75
CA PRO A 956 -12.76 48.84 12.67
C PRO A 956 -11.27 48.72 12.87
N GLU A 957 -10.65 47.88 12.14
CA GLU A 957 -9.23 47.97 11.74
C GLU A 957 -9.17 47.61 10.28
N ASN A 958 -8.85 48.57 9.45
CA ASN A 958 -8.64 48.40 7.99
C ASN A 958 -9.79 47.75 7.22
N ASP A 959 -11.04 48.06 7.58
CA ASP A 959 -12.28 47.67 6.87
C ASP A 959 -12.48 46.16 6.59
N ARG A 960 -11.75 45.22 7.27
CA ARG A 960 -11.92 43.79 7.08
C ARG A 960 -12.59 43.12 8.28
N PRO A 961 -13.67 42.35 8.08
CA PRO A 961 -14.27 41.59 9.15
C PRO A 961 -13.33 40.51 9.67
N ARG A 962 -13.23 40.37 11.02
CA ARG A 962 -12.40 39.34 11.66
C ARG A 962 -13.25 38.13 12.03
N HIS A 963 -12.77 36.95 11.70
CA HIS A 963 -13.35 35.71 12.17
C HIS A 963 -12.76 35.35 13.53
N LEU A 964 -13.62 35.13 14.51
CA LEU A 964 -13.24 34.86 15.88
C LEU A 964 -13.81 33.52 16.36
N ALA A 965 -13.06 32.82 17.20
CA ALA A 965 -13.50 31.59 17.83
C ALA A 965 -13.62 31.80 19.36
N TYR A 966 -14.74 31.38 19.94
CA TYR A 966 -14.85 31.22 21.37
C TYR A 966 -14.30 29.88 21.78
N VAL A 967 -13.42 29.86 22.77
CA VAL A 967 -12.73 28.66 23.25
C VAL A 967 -12.74 28.60 24.79
N GLU A 968 -12.88 27.38 25.31
CA GLU A 968 -12.73 27.06 26.71
C GLU A 968 -11.42 26.29 26.93
N TRP A 969 -10.56 26.81 27.81
CA TRP A 969 -9.20 26.32 27.97
C TRP A 969 -9.08 25.08 28.84
N PHE A 970 -8.17 24.20 28.45
CA PHE A 970 -7.55 23.23 29.34
C PHE A 970 -6.33 23.84 30.02
N SER A 971 -5.77 23.18 31.02
CA SER A 971 -4.52 23.59 31.66
C SER A 971 -3.38 23.68 30.63
N PRO A 972 -2.31 24.42 30.89
CA PRO A 972 -1.06 24.24 30.15
C PRO A 972 -0.62 22.77 30.19
N PHE A 973 0.19 22.37 29.22
CA PHE A 973 0.84 21.08 29.28
C PHE A 973 1.74 20.93 30.49
N THR A 974 1.86 19.72 31.04
CA THR A 974 2.87 19.44 32.06
C THR A 974 4.27 19.73 31.49
N PRO A 975 5.28 20.07 32.31
CA PRO A 975 6.64 20.36 31.82
C PRO A 975 7.25 19.18 31.04
N HIS A 976 6.96 17.96 31.45
CA HIS A 976 7.43 16.73 30.83
C HIS A 976 6.23 15.82 30.54
N PRO A 977 6.33 15.00 29.45
CA PRO A 977 5.35 13.95 29.22
C PRO A 977 5.48 12.85 30.28
N ASP A 978 4.44 12.05 30.45
CA ASP A 978 4.50 10.82 31.24
C ASP A 978 5.54 9.85 30.65
N GLU A 979 6.39 9.29 31.49
CA GLU A 979 7.52 8.46 31.06
C GLU A 979 7.08 7.13 30.40
N ASN A 980 5.91 6.61 30.77
CA ASN A 980 5.43 5.31 30.31
C ASN A 980 4.67 5.42 28.98
N ASN A 981 3.76 6.39 28.89
CA ASN A 981 2.89 6.55 27.70
C ASN A 981 3.27 7.72 26.78
N GLY A 982 4.13 8.64 27.24
CA GLY A 982 4.58 9.79 26.45
C GLY A 982 3.56 10.92 26.30
N TYR A 983 2.42 10.86 26.97
CA TYR A 983 1.39 11.89 26.88
C TYR A 983 1.61 13.00 27.88
N TYR A 984 1.18 14.21 27.50
CA TYR A 984 1.11 15.34 28.40
C TYR A 984 -0.24 15.37 29.08
N LYS A 985 -0.23 15.47 30.40
CA LYS A 985 -1.46 15.59 31.19
C LYS A 985 -2.01 17.00 31.07
N ILE A 986 -3.30 17.12 30.79
CA ILE A 986 -4.05 18.36 30.80
C ILE A 986 -5.34 18.16 31.62
N SER A 987 -5.86 19.23 32.21
CA SER A 987 -7.11 19.24 32.93
C SER A 987 -7.96 20.43 32.50
N ARG A 988 -9.26 20.39 32.72
CA ARG A 988 -10.10 21.56 32.45
C ARG A 988 -9.70 22.73 33.36
N SER A 989 -9.55 23.94 32.77
CA SER A 989 -9.22 25.14 33.55
C SER A 989 -10.49 25.87 33.96
N TYR A 990 -10.53 26.27 35.24
CA TYR A 990 -11.62 27.03 35.81
C TYR A 990 -11.13 28.44 36.18
N ALA A 991 -12.00 29.44 36.02
CA ALA A 991 -11.70 30.85 36.28
C ALA A 991 -11.95 31.22 37.75
N ASP A 992 -12.88 30.53 38.41
CA ASP A 992 -13.36 30.81 39.75
C ASP A 992 -13.61 29.53 40.56
N LEU A 993 -13.90 29.71 41.86
CA LEU A 993 -14.24 28.63 42.80
C LEU A 993 -15.63 28.04 42.60
N GLU A 994 -16.49 28.72 41.83
CA GLU A 994 -17.87 28.28 41.51
C GLU A 994 -17.93 27.36 40.30
N GLY A 995 -16.77 27.05 39.67
CA GLY A 995 -16.66 26.10 38.57
C GLY A 995 -16.85 26.73 37.18
N GLY A 996 -16.81 28.06 37.10
CA GLY A 996 -16.80 28.76 35.81
C GLY A 996 -15.58 28.43 34.97
N ARG A 997 -15.76 28.00 33.74
CA ARG A 997 -14.64 27.65 32.88
C ARG A 997 -13.86 28.88 32.42
N LEU A 998 -12.53 28.73 32.38
CA LEU A 998 -11.67 29.74 31.79
C LEU A 998 -11.90 29.78 30.26
N ALA A 999 -12.46 30.89 29.76
CA ALA A 999 -12.81 31.05 28.37
C ALA A 999 -12.15 32.29 27.75
N SER A 1000 -11.94 32.25 26.44
CA SER A 1000 -11.44 33.40 25.70
C SER A 1000 -12.05 33.42 24.28
N VAL A 1001 -12.04 34.62 23.70
CA VAL A 1001 -12.23 34.79 22.25
C VAL A 1001 -10.86 34.94 21.61
N VAL A 1002 -10.59 34.16 20.58
CA VAL A 1002 -9.32 34.16 19.86
C VAL A 1002 -9.55 34.34 18.37
N ASP A 1003 -8.58 34.92 17.67
CA ASP A 1003 -8.59 34.95 16.21
C ASP A 1003 -8.53 33.51 15.68
N ILE A 1004 -9.35 33.21 14.67
CA ILE A 1004 -9.44 31.85 14.10
C ILE A 1004 -8.09 31.37 13.55
N ARG A 1005 -7.23 32.28 13.10
CA ARG A 1005 -5.89 32.00 12.63
C ARG A 1005 -4.96 31.43 13.71
N ARG A 1006 -5.30 31.56 15.00
CA ARG A 1006 -4.57 30.93 16.12
C ARG A 1006 -4.93 29.45 16.32
N LEU A 1007 -6.03 28.98 15.76
CA LEU A 1007 -6.33 27.55 15.74
C LEU A 1007 -5.34 26.83 14.82
N ARG A 1008 -4.79 25.70 15.25
CA ARG A 1008 -3.74 25.00 14.48
C ARG A 1008 -4.21 23.67 13.92
N GLN A 1009 -4.86 22.87 14.71
CA GLN A 1009 -5.38 21.56 14.32
C GLN A 1009 -6.41 21.07 15.32
N ALA A 1010 -7.23 20.09 14.89
CA ALA A 1010 -8.05 19.32 15.82
C ALA A 1010 -7.13 18.49 16.71
N TYR A 1011 -7.47 18.42 17.99
CA TYR A 1011 -6.73 17.67 18.99
C TYR A 1011 -7.67 16.68 19.67
N VAL A 1012 -7.27 15.44 19.80
CA VAL A 1012 -8.03 14.43 20.53
C VAL A 1012 -7.41 14.30 21.93
N PRO A 1013 -7.99 14.93 22.95
CA PRO A 1013 -7.56 14.63 24.31
C PRO A 1013 -8.00 13.20 24.63
N VAL A 1014 -7.09 12.41 25.14
CA VAL A 1014 -7.43 11.14 25.78
C VAL A 1014 -7.95 11.50 27.17
N ILE A 1015 -9.21 11.23 27.40
CA ILE A 1015 -9.91 11.55 28.65
C ILE A 1015 -9.93 10.32 29.56
#